data_800244b0b44b1587979f2c93916034a7
#
_entry.id   800244b0b44b1587979f2c93916034a7
#
_cell.length_a   1.000
_cell.length_b   1.000
_cell.length_c   1.000
_cell.angle_alpha   90.00
_cell.angle_beta   90.00
_cell.angle_gamma   90.00
#
_symmetry.space_group_name_H-M   'P 1'
#
loop_
_entity.id
_entity.type
_entity.pdbx_description
1 polymer ?
#
loop_
_entity_poly.entity_id
_entity_poly.type
_entity_poly.pdbx_seq_one_letter_code
_entity_poly.pdbx_strand_id
1 'polypeptide(L)'
;MESEIRAVFRHCISFPVPISASVVADELVDTANEKHCITILTRWSQCDLERGVKLRFSQRWTVLCKHDTVEHVLPSGTSSHIEKELLSSHSPSGTIQAVIREDAGHQYVEVWGQNGLEKSLDLTALNKHGKVYEDAQFACLAWSPCEKKLLYVAEKKRVEPSAHSSVASANEDGGLVLLEEQDKNIYVEDWGEGLVGKSCPVLCVADLNKGAVIVYAGVPPHISPGQALWAPNGRGVMFVGHWNEPFRLGLKFCSNRRSALYYLDMKGNCECLSAEGVSVSSPRMSPDSCWIVYLQGQVFGPHRQCLRMMLYDMKNRSTSVLVDVVRRAEKGQFAGIYESLPSQCWSADNERVFFSSSCENSKAVFSVDRTTGRVTQVCGLDALRLDDFGSVQLLTIQKDLMVMSCSSPNQPPCLKVGFLSSVDQAEDMQLCNVGGADVYEGFDWQPMLITPPSQEENHQFSGLNFGAILLKPYNLPERRKSPLVVNIHGKADNCLFTIMTLCVTVNYRGSTGFGQDGIESLLGNVGSQDVKDVHRAVLCTLQNETTLDPDRVAVMGGSHGGFLACHLVGQYPDFYRACAARNPVINAATLLGTSDIVDWRYSSVGIQYAFDRLPTSQSLISMLEKSPIIHAAQIRAPVLLMLGGRDRRVSPHQGLELYRALKSRNTPVRLLWYGDEGHSLSKVNTQSDCFLNIVLWFKEHLN
;
A
#
# COMPACT_ATOMS: atom_id res chain seq x y z
N MET A 1 -21.41 -27.92 5.42
CA MET A 1 -21.36 -26.77 4.47
C MET A 1 -20.75 -25.50 5.11
N GLU A 2 -21.40 -24.84 6.08
CA GLU A 2 -20.80 -23.65 6.72
C GLU A 2 -19.46 -23.95 7.40
N SER A 3 -19.34 -25.06 8.09
CA SER A 3 -18.09 -25.55 8.70
C SER A 3 -16.98 -25.79 7.68
N GLU A 4 -17.31 -26.31 6.52
CA GLU A 4 -16.34 -26.52 5.42
C GLU A 4 -15.87 -25.19 4.83
N ILE A 5 -16.78 -24.23 4.60
CA ILE A 5 -16.43 -22.89 4.13
C ILE A 5 -15.50 -22.20 5.13
N ARG A 6 -15.79 -22.29 6.43
CA ARG A 6 -14.92 -21.77 7.49
C ARG A 6 -13.58 -22.47 7.55
N ALA A 7 -13.52 -23.77 7.30
CA ALA A 7 -12.27 -24.54 7.27
C ALA A 7 -11.38 -24.09 6.10
N VAL A 8 -11.97 -23.90 4.91
CA VAL A 8 -11.27 -23.35 3.74
C VAL A 8 -10.72 -21.95 4.04
N PHE A 9 -11.54 -21.05 4.59
CA PHE A 9 -11.09 -19.72 4.97
C PHE A 9 -9.94 -19.77 5.97
N ARG A 10 -10.05 -20.59 7.03
CA ARG A 10 -9.00 -20.80 8.03
C ARG A 10 -7.69 -21.23 7.39
N HIS A 11 -7.74 -22.20 6.51
CA HIS A 11 -6.56 -22.69 5.81
C HIS A 11 -5.86 -21.57 5.02
N CYS A 12 -6.61 -20.84 4.20
CA CYS A 12 -6.03 -19.82 3.31
C CYS A 12 -5.50 -18.58 4.03
N ILE A 13 -6.11 -18.17 5.17
CA ILE A 13 -5.71 -16.95 5.88
C ILE A 13 -4.66 -17.22 6.96
N SER A 14 -4.41 -18.48 7.29
CA SER A 14 -3.45 -18.87 8.34
C SER A 14 -1.99 -18.80 7.91
N PHE A 15 -1.72 -18.64 6.60
CA PHE A 15 -0.33 -18.53 6.14
C PHE A 15 0.31 -17.22 6.60
N PRO A 16 1.56 -17.30 7.13
CA PRO A 16 2.31 -16.11 7.46
C PRO A 16 2.71 -15.34 6.18
N VAL A 17 2.65 -14.02 6.26
CA VAL A 17 3.03 -13.10 5.18
C VAL A 17 4.23 -12.27 5.62
N PRO A 18 5.35 -12.25 4.88
CA PRO A 18 6.51 -11.43 5.22
C PRO A 18 6.17 -9.95 5.06
N ILE A 19 6.55 -9.14 6.05
CA ILE A 19 6.32 -7.69 6.07
C ILE A 19 7.59 -6.95 5.68
N SER A 20 8.72 -7.36 6.25
CA SER A 20 10.02 -6.72 6.05
C SER A 20 11.16 -7.67 6.35
N ALA A 21 12.34 -7.34 5.84
CA ALA A 21 13.58 -8.00 6.16
C ALA A 21 14.69 -6.97 6.41
N SER A 22 15.68 -7.33 7.22
CA SER A 22 16.89 -6.53 7.45
C SER A 22 18.09 -7.45 7.71
N VAL A 23 19.25 -7.07 7.23
CA VAL A 23 20.53 -7.71 7.59
C VAL A 23 20.98 -7.08 8.90
N VAL A 24 21.18 -7.89 9.94
CA VAL A 24 21.48 -7.41 11.31
C VAL A 24 22.90 -7.71 11.74
N ALA A 25 23.55 -8.69 11.14
CA ALA A 25 24.96 -9.00 11.37
C ALA A 25 25.57 -9.63 10.12
N ASP A 26 26.87 -9.43 9.94
CA ASP A 26 27.67 -10.00 8.87
C ASP A 26 29.08 -10.23 9.46
N GLU A 27 29.41 -11.47 9.73
CA GLU A 27 30.64 -11.88 10.41
C GLU A 27 31.48 -12.75 9.46
N LEU A 28 32.73 -12.36 9.28
CA LEU A 28 33.70 -13.19 8.56
C LEU A 28 34.14 -14.34 9.46
N VAL A 29 33.75 -15.57 9.09
CA VAL A 29 34.00 -16.79 9.91
C VAL A 29 35.33 -17.45 9.53
N ASP A 30 35.71 -17.40 8.26
CA ASP A 30 36.94 -17.99 7.75
C ASP A 30 37.58 -17.06 6.71
N THR A 31 38.68 -16.41 7.09
CA THR A 31 39.45 -15.49 6.25
C THR A 31 40.15 -16.16 5.09
N ALA A 32 40.53 -17.43 5.22
CA ALA A 32 41.28 -18.16 4.18
C ALA A 32 40.35 -18.61 3.01
N ASN A 33 39.06 -18.85 3.30
CA ASN A 33 38.07 -19.29 2.33
C ASN A 33 37.00 -18.20 2.04
N GLU A 34 37.16 -16.98 2.57
CA GLU A 34 36.17 -15.89 2.46
C GLU A 34 34.73 -16.34 2.80
N LYS A 35 34.61 -17.07 3.92
CA LYS A 35 33.30 -17.51 4.39
C LYS A 35 32.70 -16.49 5.35
N HIS A 36 31.48 -16.08 5.04
CA HIS A 36 30.67 -15.16 5.84
C HIS A 36 29.49 -15.88 6.48
N CYS A 37 29.12 -15.40 7.67
CA CYS A 37 27.89 -15.75 8.36
C CYS A 37 27.04 -14.49 8.49
N ILE A 38 26.01 -14.41 7.68
CA ILE A 38 25.11 -13.25 7.66
C ILE A 38 23.83 -13.58 8.41
N THR A 39 23.43 -12.71 9.35
CA THR A 39 22.16 -12.86 10.07
C THR A 39 21.11 -11.93 9.45
N ILE A 40 20.00 -12.54 9.02
CA ILE A 40 18.82 -11.82 8.52
C ILE A 40 17.73 -11.88 9.58
N LEU A 41 17.13 -10.75 9.90
CA LEU A 41 15.90 -10.65 10.68
C LEU A 41 14.73 -10.41 9.73
N THR A 42 13.74 -11.29 9.76
CA THR A 42 12.51 -11.16 8.97
C THR A 42 11.33 -10.94 9.91
N ARG A 43 10.38 -10.12 9.46
CA ARG A 43 9.14 -9.83 10.18
C ARG A 43 7.96 -10.32 9.38
N TRP A 44 7.02 -10.95 10.07
CA TRP A 44 5.88 -11.62 9.50
C TRP A 44 4.59 -11.17 10.15
N SER A 45 3.50 -11.26 9.40
CA SER A 45 2.13 -11.10 9.88
C SER A 45 1.36 -12.39 9.63
N GLN A 46 0.58 -12.82 10.62
CA GLN A 46 -0.27 -14.01 10.52
C GLN A 46 -1.59 -13.75 11.21
N CYS A 47 -2.69 -14.25 10.65
CA CYS A 47 -4.00 -14.16 11.27
C CYS A 47 -4.18 -15.26 12.33
N ASP A 48 -4.53 -14.85 13.55
CA ASP A 48 -5.02 -15.74 14.59
C ASP A 48 -6.55 -15.68 14.60
N LEU A 49 -7.17 -16.74 14.10
CA LEU A 49 -8.64 -16.81 13.99
C LEU A 49 -9.33 -17.10 15.31
N GLU A 50 -8.64 -17.69 16.27
CA GLU A 50 -9.22 -17.95 17.61
C GLU A 50 -9.33 -16.63 18.40
N ARG A 51 -8.34 -15.75 18.26
CA ARG A 51 -8.35 -14.43 18.90
C ARG A 51 -8.99 -13.35 18.03
N GLY A 52 -9.19 -13.60 16.72
CA GLY A 52 -9.72 -12.63 15.77
C GLY A 52 -8.76 -11.45 15.49
N VAL A 53 -7.45 -11.67 15.61
CA VAL A 53 -6.42 -10.62 15.48
C VAL A 53 -5.33 -11.01 14.49
N LYS A 54 -4.60 -10.00 14.01
CA LYS A 54 -3.34 -10.21 13.27
C LYS A 54 -2.17 -10.17 14.25
N LEU A 55 -1.44 -11.27 14.33
CA LEU A 55 -0.20 -11.38 15.08
C LEU A 55 0.97 -10.92 14.24
N ARG A 56 1.97 -10.34 14.88
CA ARG A 56 3.27 -10.06 14.29
C ARG A 56 4.33 -10.89 15.00
N PHE A 57 5.28 -11.44 14.26
CA PHE A 57 6.41 -12.15 14.82
C PHE A 57 7.67 -11.89 14.00
N SER A 58 8.80 -12.10 14.59
CA SER A 58 10.11 -12.05 13.93
C SER A 58 10.76 -13.43 13.93
N GLN A 59 11.57 -13.65 12.91
CA GLN A 59 12.39 -14.86 12.78
C GLN A 59 13.77 -14.46 12.31
N ARG A 60 14.80 -15.09 12.90
CA ARG A 60 16.19 -14.92 12.50
C ARG A 60 16.62 -16.07 11.62
N TRP A 61 17.46 -15.77 10.65
CA TRP A 61 18.03 -16.73 9.72
C TRP A 61 19.52 -16.51 9.64
N THR A 62 20.27 -17.59 9.66
CA THR A 62 21.71 -17.60 9.42
C THR A 62 21.95 -18.01 7.97
N VAL A 63 22.57 -17.12 7.20
CA VAL A 63 22.96 -17.34 5.81
C VAL A 63 24.46 -17.57 5.78
N LEU A 64 24.88 -18.76 5.41
CA LEU A 64 26.26 -19.10 5.21
C LEU A 64 26.64 -18.85 3.76
N CYS A 65 27.64 -18.02 3.56
CA CYS A 65 28.07 -17.58 2.25
C CYS A 65 29.55 -17.87 2.05
N LYS A 66 29.91 -18.16 0.80
CA LYS A 66 31.29 -18.21 0.36
C LYS A 66 31.44 -17.28 -0.84
N HIS A 67 32.31 -16.28 -0.75
CA HIS A 67 32.29 -15.14 -1.66
C HIS A 67 30.86 -14.56 -1.77
N ASP A 68 30.38 -14.27 -2.95
CA ASP A 68 29.01 -13.77 -3.21
C ASP A 68 27.99 -14.90 -3.52
N THR A 69 28.21 -16.10 -2.96
CA THR A 69 27.33 -17.25 -3.16
C THR A 69 26.75 -17.73 -1.83
N VAL A 70 25.43 -17.88 -1.77
CA VAL A 70 24.75 -18.48 -0.62
C VAL A 70 24.91 -19.99 -0.66
N GLU A 71 25.62 -20.56 0.32
CA GLU A 71 25.77 -22.02 0.46
C GLU A 71 24.59 -22.66 1.20
N HIS A 72 24.18 -22.06 2.35
CA HIS A 72 23.12 -22.57 3.18
C HIS A 72 22.33 -21.44 3.87
N VAL A 73 21.06 -21.69 4.10
CA VAL A 73 20.19 -20.82 4.92
C VAL A 73 19.54 -21.66 6.01
N LEU A 74 19.76 -21.29 7.26
CA LEU A 74 19.30 -22.02 8.42
C LEU A 74 18.47 -21.12 9.35
N PRO A 75 17.34 -21.62 9.91
CA PRO A 75 16.60 -20.87 10.92
C PRO A 75 17.44 -20.80 12.21
N SER A 76 17.55 -19.61 12.81
CA SER A 76 18.26 -19.35 14.04
C SER A 76 17.30 -19.30 15.23
N GLY A 77 16.84 -20.45 15.66
CA GLY A 77 15.90 -20.61 16.77
C GLY A 77 14.42 -20.53 16.35
N THR A 78 13.56 -20.36 17.34
CA THR A 78 12.11 -20.25 17.15
C THR A 78 11.69 -18.80 16.83
N SER A 79 10.52 -18.64 16.21
CA SER A 79 9.91 -17.33 15.98
C SER A 79 9.62 -16.60 17.30
N SER A 80 9.87 -15.30 17.35
CA SER A 80 9.61 -14.45 18.51
C SER A 80 8.40 -13.57 18.24
N HIS A 81 7.41 -13.65 19.13
CA HIS A 81 6.22 -12.80 19.03
C HIS A 81 6.57 -11.32 19.27
N ILE A 82 6.02 -10.43 18.45
CA ILE A 82 6.21 -8.99 18.56
C ILE A 82 4.95 -8.39 19.18
N GLU A 83 5.07 -7.95 20.44
CA GLU A 83 3.97 -7.36 21.17
C GLU A 83 4.14 -5.87 21.34
N LYS A 84 3.05 -5.11 21.10
CA LYS A 84 2.93 -3.67 21.40
C LYS A 84 4.04 -2.80 20.77
N GLU A 85 4.81 -3.35 19.83
CA GLU A 85 5.83 -2.63 19.11
C GLU A 85 5.19 -1.77 18.00
N LEU A 86 5.48 -0.48 18.01
CA LEU A 86 5.07 0.45 16.98
C LEU A 86 6.11 0.51 15.86
N LEU A 87 7.36 0.83 16.22
CA LEU A 87 8.48 0.95 15.30
C LEU A 87 9.72 0.27 15.88
N SER A 88 10.64 -0.16 15.00
CA SER A 88 11.98 -0.57 15.41
C SER A 88 13.00 -0.39 14.30
N SER A 89 14.25 -0.21 14.69
CA SER A 89 15.38 -0.01 13.79
C SER A 89 16.66 -0.48 14.45
N HIS A 90 17.51 -1.18 13.70
CA HIS A 90 18.87 -1.51 14.12
C HIS A 90 19.80 -0.32 13.91
N SER A 91 20.81 -0.19 14.75
CA SER A 91 21.84 0.84 14.59
C SER A 91 22.68 0.58 13.33
N PRO A 92 23.37 1.58 12.78
CA PRO A 92 24.29 1.41 11.67
C PRO A 92 25.36 0.34 11.89
N SER A 93 25.86 0.19 13.12
CA SER A 93 26.80 -0.89 13.50
C SER A 93 26.16 -2.26 13.57
N GLY A 94 24.83 -2.37 13.65
CA GLY A 94 24.09 -3.62 13.87
C GLY A 94 24.14 -4.15 15.31
N THR A 95 24.83 -3.47 16.23
CA THR A 95 25.07 -3.97 17.59
C THR A 95 23.92 -3.71 18.55
N ILE A 96 23.10 -2.69 18.32
CA ILE A 96 21.96 -2.31 19.15
C ILE A 96 20.70 -2.10 18.31
N GLN A 97 19.56 -2.28 18.95
CA GLN A 97 18.25 -2.08 18.33
C GLN A 97 17.43 -1.07 19.14
N ALA A 98 16.86 -0.09 18.47
CA ALA A 98 15.83 0.78 19.04
C ALA A 98 14.44 0.22 18.75
N VAL A 99 13.56 0.27 19.75
CA VAL A 99 12.17 -0.11 19.65
C VAL A 99 11.32 1.01 20.25
N ILE A 100 10.28 1.45 19.55
CA ILE A 100 9.22 2.25 20.13
C ILE A 100 8.06 1.32 20.44
N ARG A 101 7.65 1.28 21.72
CA ARG A 101 6.61 0.40 22.24
C ARG A 101 5.53 1.19 22.96
N GLU A 102 4.27 0.74 22.84
CA GLU A 102 3.17 1.27 23.66
C GLU A 102 2.79 0.23 24.71
N ASP A 103 2.90 0.58 25.99
CA ASP A 103 2.49 -0.27 27.09
C ASP A 103 1.77 0.53 28.18
N ALA A 104 0.66 -0.02 28.69
CA ALA A 104 -0.20 0.61 29.71
C ALA A 104 -0.58 2.08 29.42
N GLY A 105 -0.71 2.45 28.15
CA GLY A 105 -1.04 3.81 27.71
C GLY A 105 0.16 4.75 27.59
N HIS A 106 1.36 4.31 27.91
CA HIS A 106 2.61 5.02 27.74
C HIS A 106 3.36 4.54 26.51
N GLN A 107 4.11 5.44 25.87
CA GLN A 107 5.02 5.12 24.78
C GLN A 107 6.46 5.24 25.23
N TYR A 108 7.27 4.24 24.95
CA TYR A 108 8.65 4.13 25.37
C TYR A 108 9.58 4.02 24.17
N VAL A 109 10.73 4.68 24.22
CA VAL A 109 11.90 4.31 23.42
C VAL A 109 12.75 3.37 24.25
N GLU A 110 12.94 2.15 23.75
CA GLU A 110 13.80 1.14 24.34
C GLU A 110 15.03 0.94 23.43
N VAL A 111 16.20 0.81 24.04
CA VAL A 111 17.43 0.43 23.33
C VAL A 111 17.90 -0.90 23.89
N TRP A 112 18.02 -1.87 23.00
CA TRP A 112 18.38 -3.24 23.29
C TRP A 112 19.74 -3.57 22.69
N GLY A 113 20.66 -4.07 23.50
CA GLY A 113 21.96 -4.59 23.08
C GLY A 113 22.07 -6.09 23.31
N GLN A 114 23.28 -6.63 23.16
CA GLN A 114 23.53 -8.08 23.33
C GLN A 114 23.20 -8.58 24.75
N ASN A 115 23.37 -7.72 25.76
CA ASN A 115 23.17 -8.09 27.17
C ASN A 115 21.75 -7.74 27.69
N GLY A 116 20.83 -7.31 26.83
CA GLY A 116 19.46 -6.97 27.19
C GLY A 116 19.13 -5.49 27.02
N LEU A 117 18.20 -4.96 27.85
CA LEU A 117 17.76 -3.58 27.80
C LEU A 117 18.84 -2.66 28.35
N GLU A 118 19.41 -1.82 27.48
CA GLU A 118 20.44 -0.84 27.85
C GLU A 118 19.83 0.49 28.28
N LYS A 119 18.71 0.88 27.66
CA LYS A 119 18.04 2.14 27.95
C LYS A 119 16.54 2.08 27.73
N SER A 120 15.78 2.76 28.59
CA SER A 120 14.36 2.98 28.43
C SER A 120 14.05 4.45 28.70
N LEU A 121 13.25 5.07 27.82
CA LEU A 121 12.86 6.47 27.89
C LEU A 121 11.35 6.58 27.72
N ASP A 122 10.64 7.01 28.78
CA ASP A 122 9.19 7.21 28.73
C ASP A 122 8.84 8.52 28.01
N LEU A 123 8.45 8.42 26.75
CA LEU A 123 8.08 9.55 25.90
C LEU A 123 6.82 10.25 26.41
N THR A 124 5.88 9.49 26.96
CA THR A 124 4.61 10.02 27.48
C THR A 124 4.85 10.83 28.74
N ALA A 125 5.67 10.33 29.68
CA ALA A 125 6.04 11.06 30.90
C ALA A 125 6.86 12.32 30.61
N LEU A 126 7.73 12.30 29.61
CA LEU A 126 8.48 13.50 29.15
C LEU A 126 7.57 14.57 28.58
N ASN A 127 6.40 14.22 28.08
CA ASN A 127 5.31 15.11 27.69
C ASN A 127 5.73 16.22 26.70
N LYS A 128 6.62 15.92 25.75
CA LYS A 128 7.12 16.87 24.72
C LYS A 128 6.26 16.90 23.46
N HIS A 129 5.61 15.79 23.14
CA HIS A 129 4.76 15.59 21.96
C HIS A 129 3.59 14.65 22.30
N GLY A 130 2.66 14.45 21.36
CA GLY A 130 1.59 13.46 21.41
C GLY A 130 2.06 12.07 20.99
N LYS A 131 1.14 11.25 20.44
CA LYS A 131 1.46 9.89 20.02
C LYS A 131 2.47 9.86 18.86
N VAL A 132 3.39 8.89 18.91
CA VAL A 132 4.33 8.60 17.81
C VAL A 132 3.55 8.03 16.62
N TYR A 133 3.93 8.43 15.43
CA TYR A 133 3.36 7.91 14.17
C TYR A 133 4.01 6.59 13.80
N GLU A 134 3.19 5.63 13.37
CA GLU A 134 3.60 4.28 12.98
C GLU A 134 3.21 3.91 11.54
N ASP A 135 2.53 4.83 10.84
CA ASP A 135 2.02 4.64 9.49
C ASP A 135 3.10 4.84 8.43
N ALA A 136 2.86 4.33 7.22
CA ALA A 136 3.81 4.41 6.12
C ALA A 136 3.94 5.82 5.49
N GLN A 137 3.03 6.76 5.79
CA GLN A 137 3.00 8.09 5.20
C GLN A 137 3.92 9.06 5.94
N PHE A 138 3.94 8.97 7.27
CA PHE A 138 4.69 9.91 8.11
C PHE A 138 5.81 9.25 8.91
N ALA A 139 5.63 8.01 9.35
CA ALA A 139 6.54 7.39 10.30
C ALA A 139 7.98 7.28 9.79
N CYS A 140 8.89 7.42 10.71
CA CYS A 140 10.29 7.02 10.59
C CYS A 140 10.82 6.63 11.97
N LEU A 141 11.87 5.83 12.00
CA LEU A 141 12.73 5.62 13.17
C LEU A 141 14.15 5.45 12.65
N ALA A 142 14.94 6.49 12.74
CA ALA A 142 16.27 6.55 12.17
C ALA A 142 17.35 6.88 13.20
N TRP A 143 18.39 6.05 13.24
CA TRP A 143 19.57 6.31 14.05
C TRP A 143 20.41 7.44 13.46
N SER A 144 20.92 8.31 14.33
CA SER A 144 21.97 9.23 13.91
C SER A 144 23.26 8.48 13.55
N PRO A 145 24.13 9.03 12.68
CA PRO A 145 25.39 8.37 12.32
C PRO A 145 26.30 8.04 13.52
N CYS A 146 26.16 8.78 14.62
CA CYS A 146 26.93 8.53 15.86
C CYS A 146 26.22 7.58 16.83
N GLU A 147 25.07 7.02 16.49
CA GLU A 147 24.25 6.08 17.27
C GLU A 147 23.81 6.60 18.66
N LYS A 148 23.82 7.92 18.86
CA LYS A 148 23.45 8.53 20.14
C LYS A 148 22.08 9.19 20.14
N LYS A 149 21.44 9.28 18.97
CA LYS A 149 20.15 9.95 18.79
C LYS A 149 19.25 9.13 17.87
N LEU A 150 17.96 9.22 18.13
CA LEU A 150 16.89 8.62 17.32
C LEU A 150 15.97 9.72 16.79
N LEU A 151 15.79 9.75 15.48
CA LEU A 151 14.84 10.61 14.78
C LEU A 151 13.53 9.85 14.57
N TYR A 152 12.42 10.48 14.90
CA TYR A 152 11.08 9.93 14.67
C TYR A 152 10.04 11.06 14.49
N VAL A 153 8.83 10.68 14.07
CA VAL A 153 7.69 11.61 13.89
C VAL A 153 6.62 11.31 14.92
N ALA A 154 6.07 12.36 15.52
CA ALA A 154 4.98 12.26 16.47
C ALA A 154 3.92 13.36 16.25
N GLU A 155 2.74 13.20 16.81
CA GLU A 155 1.71 14.24 16.83
C GLU A 155 2.18 15.42 17.69
N LYS A 156 1.94 16.65 17.24
CA LYS A 156 2.20 17.84 18.03
C LYS A 156 1.37 17.81 19.32
N LYS A 157 2.01 18.14 20.43
CA LYS A 157 1.28 18.26 21.70
C LYS A 157 0.26 19.39 21.61
N ARG A 158 -0.99 19.08 21.89
CA ARG A 158 -2.04 20.10 22.07
C ARG A 158 -1.93 20.65 23.49
N VAL A 159 -1.96 21.96 23.62
CA VAL A 159 -2.08 22.62 24.92
C VAL A 159 -3.52 22.42 25.36
N GLU A 160 -3.75 21.67 26.43
CA GLU A 160 -5.09 21.62 27.03
C GLU A 160 -5.38 23.00 27.68
N PRO A 161 -6.56 23.59 27.38
CA PRO A 161 -6.95 24.80 28.06
C PRO A 161 -7.03 24.50 29.55
N SER A 162 -6.22 25.18 30.36
CA SER A 162 -6.36 25.11 31.83
C SER A 162 -7.76 25.65 32.20
N ALA A 163 -8.49 24.93 33.05
CA ALA A 163 -9.85 25.26 33.44
C ALA A 163 -9.99 26.65 34.15
N HIS A 164 -8.91 27.37 34.32
CA HIS A 164 -8.85 28.65 35.08
C HIS A 164 -7.78 29.59 34.52
N SER A 165 -7.82 30.04 33.27
CA SER A 165 -7.03 31.23 32.93
C SER A 165 -7.64 32.03 31.79
N SER A 166 -8.62 32.84 32.15
CA SER A 166 -8.88 34.11 31.48
C SER A 166 -8.00 35.18 32.11
N VAL A 167 -6.69 35.13 31.94
CA VAL A 167 -5.78 36.20 32.36
C VAL A 167 -4.99 36.62 31.14
N ALA A 168 -5.36 37.78 30.60
CA ALA A 168 -4.52 38.51 29.69
C ALA A 168 -3.26 38.97 30.45
N SER A 169 -2.08 38.44 30.13
CA SER A 169 -0.82 39.01 30.58
C SER A 169 -0.45 40.11 29.60
N ALA A 170 -0.45 41.33 30.07
CA ALA A 170 0.12 42.48 29.37
C ALA A 170 1.65 42.39 29.43
N ASN A 171 2.31 42.42 28.27
CA ASN A 171 3.76 42.66 28.22
C ASN A 171 4.05 44.13 28.46
N GLU A 172 5.26 44.46 28.95
CA GLU A 172 5.71 45.79 29.30
C GLU A 172 5.62 46.83 28.16
N ASP A 173 5.34 46.42 26.93
CA ASP A 173 5.16 47.27 25.75
C ASP A 173 3.69 47.47 25.31
N GLY A 174 2.71 47.12 26.14
CA GLY A 174 1.29 47.44 25.92
C GLY A 174 0.61 46.68 24.77
N GLY A 175 1.21 45.64 24.21
CA GLY A 175 0.62 44.77 23.19
C GLY A 175 -0.17 43.62 23.82
N LEU A 176 -1.47 43.54 23.56
CA LEU A 176 -2.28 42.37 23.90
C LEU A 176 -1.85 41.17 23.03
N VAL A 177 -1.10 40.25 23.61
CA VAL A 177 -0.92 38.94 23.04
C VAL A 177 -2.12 38.10 23.42
N LEU A 178 -3.07 37.96 22.54
CA LEU A 178 -4.14 36.97 22.65
C LEU A 178 -3.47 35.58 22.56
N LEU A 179 -3.25 34.95 23.71
CA LEU A 179 -3.04 33.50 23.78
C LEU A 179 -4.36 32.87 23.30
N GLU A 180 -4.42 32.41 22.06
CA GLU A 180 -5.55 31.64 21.55
C GLU A 180 -5.69 30.40 22.44
N GLU A 181 -6.58 30.46 23.44
CA GLU A 181 -7.14 29.26 24.05
C GLU A 181 -7.79 28.45 22.95
N GLN A 182 -7.20 27.31 22.57
CA GLN A 182 -7.83 26.40 21.61
C GLN A 182 -9.12 25.89 22.27
N ASP A 183 -10.24 26.41 21.81
CA ASP A 183 -11.57 25.90 22.18
C ASP A 183 -11.62 24.40 21.90
N LYS A 184 -12.03 23.60 22.88
CA LYS A 184 -12.20 22.14 22.75
C LYS A 184 -13.11 21.75 21.59
N ASN A 185 -13.95 22.66 21.15
CA ASN A 185 -14.93 22.47 20.09
C ASN A 185 -14.42 22.89 18.70
N ILE A 186 -13.22 23.44 18.58
CA ILE A 186 -12.65 23.74 17.27
C ILE A 186 -12.38 22.44 16.52
N TYR A 187 -12.95 22.32 15.32
CA TYR A 187 -12.68 21.19 14.44
C TYR A 187 -11.24 21.21 13.95
N VAL A 188 -10.53 20.13 14.17
CA VAL A 188 -9.16 19.91 13.67
C VAL A 188 -9.18 18.78 12.68
N GLU A 189 -8.82 19.07 11.43
CA GLU A 189 -8.71 18.05 10.40
C GLU A 189 -7.58 17.05 10.69
N ASP A 190 -7.82 15.81 10.31
CA ASP A 190 -6.80 14.78 10.22
C ASP A 190 -6.56 14.38 8.74
N TRP A 191 -5.67 13.42 8.51
CA TRP A 191 -5.28 12.96 7.18
C TRP A 191 -6.18 11.83 6.63
N GLY A 192 -7.43 11.77 7.08
CA GLY A 192 -8.49 10.94 6.51
C GLY A 192 -8.44 9.47 6.90
N GLU A 193 -8.96 8.63 6.03
CA GLU A 193 -9.11 7.19 6.23
C GLU A 193 -7.78 6.52 6.58
N GLY A 194 -7.78 5.77 7.70
CA GLY A 194 -6.59 5.08 8.21
C GLY A 194 -5.53 5.98 8.85
N LEU A 195 -5.78 7.30 8.94
CA LEU A 195 -4.94 8.28 9.63
C LEU A 195 -5.78 9.14 10.60
N VAL A 196 -6.86 8.58 11.10
CA VAL A 196 -7.79 9.23 12.03
C VAL A 196 -7.05 9.71 13.28
N GLY A 197 -7.25 10.98 13.63
CA GLY A 197 -6.60 11.62 14.76
C GLY A 197 -5.14 12.02 14.54
N LYS A 198 -4.57 11.78 13.37
CA LYS A 198 -3.24 12.24 12.95
C LYS A 198 -3.39 13.55 12.17
N SER A 199 -3.00 14.66 12.80
CA SER A 199 -3.27 16.01 12.29
C SER A 199 -2.01 16.83 12.06
N CYS A 200 -1.16 16.95 13.07
CA CYS A 200 -0.02 17.84 13.08
C CYS A 200 1.28 17.08 13.41
N PRO A 201 1.88 16.36 12.43
CA PRO A 201 3.15 15.68 12.63
C PRO A 201 4.26 16.67 12.93
N VAL A 202 5.15 16.31 13.85
CA VAL A 202 6.38 17.05 14.18
C VAL A 202 7.57 16.11 14.21
N LEU A 203 8.73 16.64 13.83
CA LEU A 203 10.01 15.93 13.91
C LEU A 203 10.52 15.93 15.33
N CYS A 204 10.81 14.76 15.87
CA CYS A 204 11.31 14.57 17.22
C CYS A 204 12.66 13.85 17.20
N VAL A 205 13.54 14.24 18.12
CA VAL A 205 14.81 13.57 18.35
C VAL A 205 14.94 13.19 19.82
N ALA A 206 15.07 11.90 20.10
CA ALA A 206 15.48 11.40 21.39
C ALA A 206 17.01 11.38 21.48
N ASP A 207 17.56 12.15 22.41
CA ASP A 207 18.98 12.11 22.78
C ASP A 207 19.17 11.03 23.84
N LEU A 208 19.73 9.90 23.45
CA LEU A 208 19.89 8.74 24.32
C LEU A 208 20.88 8.98 25.47
N ASN A 209 21.88 9.84 25.28
CA ASN A 209 22.84 10.15 26.34
C ASN A 209 22.23 11.04 27.42
N LYS A 210 21.44 12.04 27.00
CA LYS A 210 20.84 13.00 27.92
C LYS A 210 19.51 12.51 28.52
N GLY A 211 18.90 11.45 27.94
CA GLY A 211 17.56 11.01 28.31
C GLY A 211 16.49 12.07 28.02
N ALA A 212 16.64 12.85 26.96
CA ALA A 212 15.79 13.98 26.62
C ALA A 212 15.22 13.87 25.20
N VAL A 213 14.05 14.47 25.00
CA VAL A 213 13.42 14.58 23.68
C VAL A 213 13.37 16.05 23.27
N ILE A 214 13.77 16.31 22.05
CA ILE A 214 13.73 17.62 21.40
C ILE A 214 12.73 17.54 20.25
N VAL A 215 11.76 18.45 20.22
CA VAL A 215 10.90 18.69 19.07
C VAL A 215 11.56 19.76 18.21
N TYR A 216 11.83 19.45 16.94
CA TYR A 216 12.46 20.40 16.04
C TYR A 216 11.52 21.56 15.70
N ALA A 217 12.03 22.77 15.87
CA ALA A 217 11.42 24.00 15.34
C ALA A 217 11.92 24.25 13.90
N GLY A 218 11.22 25.12 13.18
CA GLY A 218 11.65 25.59 11.85
C GLY A 218 10.97 24.93 10.66
N VAL A 219 10.18 23.88 10.86
CA VAL A 219 9.29 23.38 9.81
C VAL A 219 8.18 24.41 9.57
N PRO A 220 7.94 24.87 8.33
CA PRO A 220 6.88 25.83 8.02
C PRO A 220 5.50 25.34 8.50
N PRO A 221 4.63 26.21 9.03
CA PRO A 221 3.35 25.79 9.63
C PRO A 221 2.40 25.07 8.66
N HIS A 222 2.47 25.42 7.36
CA HIS A 222 1.68 24.82 6.29
C HIS A 222 2.25 23.48 5.78
N ILE A 223 3.35 22.99 6.38
CA ILE A 223 4.02 21.75 6.00
C ILE A 223 3.92 20.73 7.14
N SER A 224 3.51 19.52 6.80
CA SER A 224 3.45 18.36 7.68
C SER A 224 4.58 17.40 7.34
N PRO A 225 5.62 17.27 8.21
CA PRO A 225 6.80 16.46 7.91
C PRO A 225 6.55 14.96 8.13
N GLY A 226 7.13 14.14 7.26
CA GLY A 226 7.11 12.67 7.36
C GLY A 226 8.28 12.03 6.63
N GLN A 227 8.43 10.72 6.73
CA GLN A 227 9.47 9.92 6.06
C GLN A 227 10.88 10.53 6.22
N ALA A 228 11.20 10.92 7.44
CA ALA A 228 12.42 11.67 7.73
C ALA A 228 13.65 10.76 7.82
N LEU A 229 14.79 11.29 7.43
CA LEU A 229 16.11 10.68 7.50
C LEU A 229 17.17 11.70 7.94
N TRP A 230 18.27 11.22 8.50
CA TRP A 230 19.36 12.09 8.86
C TRP A 230 20.10 12.59 7.60
N ALA A 231 20.41 13.87 7.59
CA ALA A 231 21.35 14.42 6.62
C ALA A 231 22.78 13.92 6.90
N PRO A 232 23.69 13.95 5.90
CA PRO A 232 25.07 13.51 6.08
C PRO A 232 25.75 14.12 7.30
N ASN A 233 26.52 13.32 8.02
CA ASN A 233 27.22 13.70 9.25
C ASN A 233 26.31 14.21 10.38
N GLY A 234 25.01 13.94 10.36
CA GLY A 234 24.08 14.37 11.39
C GLY A 234 23.90 15.89 11.51
N ARG A 235 24.19 16.64 10.42
CA ARG A 235 24.10 18.11 10.41
C ARG A 235 22.68 18.66 10.29
N GLY A 236 21.70 17.81 10.09
CA GLY A 236 20.30 18.15 9.95
C GLY A 236 19.46 16.94 9.64
N VAL A 237 18.23 17.18 9.24
CA VAL A 237 17.22 16.19 8.90
C VAL A 237 16.65 16.49 7.51
N MET A 238 16.48 15.48 6.69
CA MET A 238 15.75 15.56 5.43
C MET A 238 14.41 14.86 5.60
N PHE A 239 13.36 15.39 4.99
CA PHE A 239 12.02 14.84 5.15
C PHE A 239 11.12 15.16 3.96
N VAL A 240 10.07 14.38 3.80
CA VAL A 240 8.96 14.70 2.90
C VAL A 240 7.99 15.60 3.63
N GLY A 241 7.77 16.81 3.14
CA GLY A 241 6.80 17.76 3.67
C GLY A 241 5.52 17.76 2.84
N HIS A 242 4.39 17.39 3.45
CA HIS A 242 3.06 17.46 2.84
C HIS A 242 2.40 18.81 3.14
N TRP A 243 1.83 19.47 2.12
CA TRP A 243 1.02 20.67 2.35
C TRP A 243 -0.27 20.32 3.08
N ASN A 244 -0.53 21.04 4.17
CA ASN A 244 -1.72 20.87 5.00
C ASN A 244 -2.77 21.98 4.79
N GLU A 245 -2.47 22.98 3.96
CA GLU A 245 -3.35 24.07 3.57
C GLU A 245 -3.77 23.96 2.11
N PRO A 246 -4.98 24.49 1.74
CA PRO A 246 -5.99 25.12 2.58
C PRO A 246 -6.75 24.13 3.47
N PHE A 247 -6.74 22.84 3.18
CA PHE A 247 -7.27 21.76 3.96
C PHE A 247 -6.59 20.43 3.56
N ARG A 248 -6.73 19.40 4.41
CA ARG A 248 -6.11 18.10 4.22
C ARG A 248 -6.98 17.18 3.37
N LEU A 249 -6.37 16.49 2.43
CA LEU A 249 -6.97 15.38 1.70
C LEU A 249 -6.39 14.04 2.21
N GLY A 250 -7.19 12.99 2.17
CA GLY A 250 -6.75 11.66 2.60
C GLY A 250 -5.46 11.22 1.88
N LEU A 251 -4.46 10.78 2.65
CA LEU A 251 -3.14 10.38 2.13
C LEU A 251 -3.05 8.90 1.81
N LYS A 252 -3.73 8.07 2.59
CA LYS A 252 -3.59 6.62 2.45
C LYS A 252 -4.02 6.14 1.07
N PHE A 253 -3.10 5.46 0.36
CA PHE A 253 -3.26 4.99 -1.02
C PHE A 253 -3.37 6.08 -2.10
N CYS A 254 -2.93 7.30 -1.79
CA CYS A 254 -2.94 8.42 -2.71
C CYS A 254 -1.51 8.89 -2.95
N SER A 255 -0.98 8.65 -4.15
CA SER A 255 0.38 9.08 -4.55
C SER A 255 0.41 10.45 -5.25
N ASN A 256 -0.70 11.20 -5.18
CA ASN A 256 -0.91 12.45 -5.90
C ASN A 256 -1.10 13.66 -4.97
N ARG A 257 -0.55 13.59 -3.76
CA ARG A 257 -0.66 14.67 -2.78
C ARG A 257 0.51 15.63 -2.88
N ARG A 258 0.21 16.94 -2.85
CA ARG A 258 1.23 17.98 -2.90
C ARG A 258 2.23 17.82 -1.79
N SER A 259 3.49 17.59 -2.14
CA SER A 259 4.59 17.38 -1.21
C SER A 259 5.92 17.71 -1.86
N ALA A 260 6.96 17.94 -1.05
CA ALA A 260 8.29 18.18 -1.54
C ALA A 260 9.34 17.60 -0.58
N LEU A 261 10.57 17.44 -1.06
CA LEU A 261 11.72 17.07 -0.23
C LEU A 261 12.28 18.33 0.42
N TYR A 262 12.45 18.29 1.73
CA TYR A 262 12.99 19.40 2.54
C TYR A 262 14.24 19.00 3.27
N TYR A 263 15.08 20.01 3.56
CA TYR A 263 16.20 19.92 4.48
C TYR A 263 15.98 20.90 5.64
N LEU A 264 16.15 20.45 6.86
CA LEU A 264 16.07 21.24 8.09
C LEU A 264 17.41 21.13 8.82
N ASP A 265 18.12 22.24 8.96
CA ASP A 265 19.37 22.27 9.72
C ASP A 265 19.14 22.24 11.24
N MET A 266 20.23 22.07 12.00
CA MET A 266 20.16 22.03 13.48
C MET A 266 19.83 23.40 14.10
N LYS A 267 19.78 24.49 13.31
CA LYS A 267 19.44 25.84 13.76
C LYS A 267 18.01 26.23 13.49
N GLY A 268 17.25 25.37 12.77
CA GLY A 268 15.86 25.60 12.39
C GLY A 268 15.66 26.26 11.02
N ASN A 269 16.71 26.36 10.18
CA ASN A 269 16.55 26.81 8.80
C ASN A 269 16.04 25.66 7.94
N CYS A 270 14.88 25.87 7.30
CA CYS A 270 14.22 24.89 6.44
C CYS A 270 14.31 25.30 4.98
N GLU A 271 14.77 24.39 4.14
CA GLU A 271 14.97 24.60 2.70
C GLU A 271 14.24 23.53 1.90
N CYS A 272 13.55 23.92 0.81
CA CYS A 272 12.97 23.02 -0.15
C CYS A 272 14.03 22.56 -1.17
N LEU A 273 14.20 21.24 -1.34
CA LEU A 273 15.23 20.65 -2.22
C LEU A 273 14.66 20.14 -3.54
N SER A 274 13.37 19.92 -3.65
CA SER A 274 12.72 19.43 -4.86
C SER A 274 11.80 20.48 -5.47
N ALA A 275 11.26 20.19 -6.66
CA ALA A 275 10.25 21.05 -7.26
C ALA A 275 9.00 21.17 -6.36
N GLU A 276 8.38 22.34 -6.35
CA GLU A 276 7.06 22.56 -5.74
C GLU A 276 5.94 22.21 -6.72
N GLY A 277 4.75 21.93 -6.18
CA GLY A 277 3.57 21.60 -7.00
C GLY A 277 3.56 20.17 -7.54
N VAL A 278 4.42 19.32 -7.02
CA VAL A 278 4.50 17.88 -7.30
C VAL A 278 4.16 17.05 -6.08
N SER A 279 4.07 15.74 -6.25
CA SER A 279 3.97 14.77 -5.16
C SER A 279 5.31 14.07 -4.99
N VAL A 280 5.87 14.08 -3.80
CA VAL A 280 7.16 13.46 -3.47
C VAL A 280 6.98 12.38 -2.41
N SER A 281 7.69 11.26 -2.54
CA SER A 281 7.67 10.16 -1.58
C SER A 281 8.93 9.30 -1.63
N SER A 282 9.12 8.46 -0.63
CA SER A 282 10.18 7.42 -0.59
C SER A 282 11.60 7.93 -0.79
N PRO A 283 12.07 8.97 -0.08
CA PRO A 283 13.46 9.39 -0.17
C PRO A 283 14.40 8.32 0.39
N ARG A 284 15.45 7.98 -0.36
CA ARG A 284 16.44 6.96 0.01
C ARG A 284 17.85 7.48 -0.27
N MET A 285 18.64 7.57 0.77
CA MET A 285 20.04 8.01 0.69
C MET A 285 20.94 6.85 0.28
N SER A 286 21.92 7.13 -0.57
CA SER A 286 22.97 6.18 -0.93
C SER A 286 23.88 5.85 0.27
N PRO A 287 24.52 4.67 0.31
CA PRO A 287 25.44 4.29 1.38
C PRO A 287 26.57 5.29 1.64
N ASP A 288 27.12 5.89 0.58
CA ASP A 288 28.16 6.94 0.66
C ASP A 288 27.61 8.33 1.07
N SER A 289 26.29 8.46 1.22
CA SER A 289 25.60 9.70 1.54
C SER A 289 25.77 10.84 0.53
N CYS A 290 26.15 10.52 -0.71
CA CYS A 290 26.36 11.51 -1.79
C CYS A 290 25.08 11.75 -2.61
N TRP A 291 24.13 10.80 -2.61
CA TRP A 291 22.98 10.80 -3.46
C TRP A 291 21.68 10.51 -2.69
N ILE A 292 20.58 11.06 -3.17
CA ILE A 292 19.24 10.68 -2.72
C ILE A 292 18.40 10.36 -3.93
N VAL A 293 17.77 9.17 -3.96
CA VAL A 293 16.68 8.90 -4.88
C VAL A 293 15.35 9.12 -4.17
N TYR A 294 14.37 9.62 -4.89
CA TYR A 294 12.99 9.75 -4.41
C TYR A 294 11.99 9.61 -5.55
N LEU A 295 10.75 9.31 -5.24
CA LEU A 295 9.70 9.18 -6.22
C LEU A 295 8.90 10.47 -6.33
N GLN A 296 8.56 10.85 -7.57
CA GLN A 296 7.79 12.04 -7.88
C GLN A 296 6.61 11.72 -8.79
N GLY A 297 5.45 12.29 -8.47
CA GLY A 297 4.21 12.17 -9.25
C GLY A 297 3.54 13.52 -9.49
N GLN A 298 2.41 13.48 -10.21
CA GLN A 298 1.55 14.64 -10.45
C GLN A 298 0.60 14.86 -9.27
N VAL A 299 0.24 16.11 -9.02
CA VAL A 299 -0.77 16.47 -8.02
C VAL A 299 -2.15 16.49 -8.66
N PHE A 300 -3.16 16.00 -7.93
CA PHE A 300 -4.58 15.93 -8.35
C PHE A 300 -4.87 15.13 -9.62
N GLY A 301 -3.91 14.34 -10.09
CA GLY A 301 -4.13 13.32 -11.09
C GLY A 301 -4.71 12.03 -10.50
N PRO A 302 -4.51 10.89 -11.17
CA PRO A 302 -4.92 9.60 -10.67
C PRO A 302 -4.31 9.32 -9.29
N HIS A 303 -5.06 8.69 -8.39
CA HIS A 303 -4.55 8.34 -7.05
C HIS A 303 -3.39 7.36 -7.08
N ARG A 304 -3.37 6.48 -8.08
CA ARG A 304 -2.23 5.66 -8.45
C ARG A 304 -1.80 6.05 -9.85
N GLN A 305 -0.52 6.26 -10.03
CA GLN A 305 0.06 6.74 -11.28
C GLN A 305 1.46 6.15 -11.44
N CYS A 306 1.96 6.17 -12.66
CA CYS A 306 3.37 5.90 -12.91
C CYS A 306 4.20 7.06 -12.37
N LEU A 307 5.15 6.76 -11.50
CA LEU A 307 6.00 7.74 -10.83
C LEU A 307 7.34 7.88 -11.56
N ARG A 308 7.93 9.07 -11.49
CA ARG A 308 9.33 9.30 -11.83
C ARG A 308 10.22 8.91 -10.66
N MET A 309 11.41 8.41 -10.95
CA MET A 309 12.49 8.37 -9.97
C MET A 309 13.41 9.54 -10.21
N MET A 310 13.59 10.36 -9.18
CA MET A 310 14.45 11.52 -9.20
C MET A 310 15.74 11.21 -8.47
N LEU A 311 16.84 11.79 -8.91
CA LEU A 311 18.16 11.71 -8.30
C LEU A 311 18.58 13.10 -7.84
N TYR A 312 18.83 13.28 -6.56
CA TYR A 312 19.38 14.50 -5.97
C TYR A 312 20.86 14.32 -5.66
N ASP A 313 21.70 15.18 -6.21
CA ASP A 313 23.13 15.26 -5.93
C ASP A 313 23.38 16.17 -4.72
N MET A 314 23.87 15.57 -3.63
CA MET A 314 24.14 16.29 -2.37
C MET A 314 25.27 17.32 -2.50
N LYS A 315 26.25 17.05 -3.35
CA LYS A 315 27.42 17.92 -3.56
C LYS A 315 27.08 19.13 -4.43
N ASN A 316 26.41 18.88 -5.55
CA ASN A 316 26.07 19.92 -6.54
C ASN A 316 24.72 20.58 -6.22
N ARG A 317 23.96 20.03 -5.27
CA ARG A 317 22.61 20.49 -4.88
C ARG A 317 21.66 20.59 -6.08
N SER A 318 21.71 19.60 -6.92
CA SER A 318 20.94 19.56 -8.16
C SER A 318 20.13 18.28 -8.28
N THR A 319 18.97 18.38 -8.92
CA THR A 319 18.05 17.27 -9.15
C THR A 319 17.99 16.94 -10.63
N SER A 320 18.04 15.65 -10.95
CA SER A 320 17.83 15.12 -12.30
C SER A 320 16.79 14.01 -12.30
N VAL A 321 16.20 13.73 -13.47
CA VAL A 321 15.34 12.57 -13.67
C VAL A 321 16.21 11.34 -13.90
N LEU A 322 16.08 10.32 -13.06
CA LEU A 322 16.77 9.05 -13.21
C LEU A 322 15.94 8.05 -14.04
N VAL A 323 14.63 7.93 -13.73
CA VAL A 323 13.67 7.13 -14.50
C VAL A 323 12.45 7.97 -14.76
N ASP A 324 12.10 8.18 -16.03
CA ASP A 324 10.89 8.92 -16.39
C ASP A 324 9.65 8.03 -16.42
N VAL A 325 8.49 8.66 -16.55
CA VAL A 325 7.19 7.99 -16.66
C VAL A 325 7.15 7.13 -17.92
N VAL A 326 6.82 5.86 -17.77
CA VAL A 326 6.58 4.96 -18.89
C VAL A 326 5.15 5.17 -19.37
N ARG A 327 4.99 5.70 -20.59
CA ARG A 327 3.67 5.93 -21.18
C ARG A 327 3.01 4.63 -21.59
N ARG A 328 3.73 3.79 -22.34
CA ARG A 328 3.30 2.47 -22.82
C ARG A 328 4.44 1.49 -22.66
N ALA A 329 4.13 0.31 -22.16
CA ALA A 329 5.09 -0.77 -22.07
C ALA A 329 4.86 -1.76 -23.21
N GLU A 330 5.92 -2.30 -23.75
CA GLU A 330 5.87 -3.50 -24.58
C GLU A 330 5.61 -4.71 -23.69
N LYS A 331 5.07 -5.77 -24.27
CA LYS A 331 4.74 -7.01 -23.53
C LYS A 331 5.98 -7.55 -22.80
N GLY A 332 5.84 -7.78 -21.49
CA GLY A 332 6.91 -8.30 -20.64
C GLY A 332 8.02 -7.30 -20.31
N GLN A 333 7.92 -6.04 -20.74
CA GLN A 333 8.90 -5.00 -20.45
C GLN A 333 8.53 -4.18 -19.23
N PHE A 334 9.48 -3.40 -18.73
CA PHE A 334 9.26 -2.47 -17.63
C PHE A 334 8.11 -1.49 -17.94
N ALA A 335 7.08 -1.52 -17.11
CA ALA A 335 5.85 -0.76 -17.32
C ALA A 335 5.76 0.55 -16.52
N GLY A 336 6.82 0.89 -15.76
CA GLY A 336 6.86 2.08 -14.91
C GLY A 336 6.95 1.77 -13.42
N ILE A 337 7.09 2.80 -12.60
CA ILE A 337 7.21 2.70 -11.14
C ILE A 337 5.85 3.03 -10.52
N TYR A 338 5.30 2.12 -9.72
CA TYR A 338 3.98 2.28 -9.09
C TYR A 338 3.99 2.13 -7.57
N GLU A 339 5.10 1.71 -6.98
CA GLU A 339 5.21 1.36 -5.57
C GLU A 339 6.31 2.16 -4.88
N SER A 340 6.23 2.24 -3.55
CA SER A 340 7.26 2.87 -2.73
C SER A 340 8.57 2.09 -2.81
N LEU A 341 9.69 2.79 -2.71
CA LEU A 341 11.01 2.17 -2.63
C LEU A 341 11.18 1.43 -1.29
N PRO A 342 11.85 0.27 -1.27
CA PRO A 342 12.23 -0.38 -0.01
C PRO A 342 13.12 0.54 0.83
N SER A 343 13.18 0.28 2.13
CA SER A 343 13.99 1.11 3.05
C SER A 343 15.49 1.11 2.69
N GLN A 344 15.98 -0.03 2.23
CA GLN A 344 17.33 -0.20 1.68
C GLN A 344 17.17 -0.68 0.24
N CYS A 345 17.68 0.12 -0.71
CA CYS A 345 17.47 -0.11 -2.14
C CYS A 345 18.72 0.16 -3.00
N TRP A 346 19.84 0.52 -2.40
CA TRP A 346 21.06 0.80 -3.11
C TRP A 346 22.01 -0.41 -3.10
N SER A 347 22.75 -0.62 -4.20
CA SER A 347 23.90 -1.52 -4.21
C SER A 347 25.04 -0.98 -3.34
N ALA A 348 25.95 -1.85 -2.93
CA ALA A 348 27.08 -1.48 -2.09
C ALA A 348 28.05 -0.49 -2.77
N ASP A 349 28.17 -0.56 -4.09
CA ASP A 349 28.99 0.34 -4.93
C ASP A 349 28.35 1.71 -5.21
N ASN A 350 27.08 1.94 -4.77
CA ASN A 350 26.28 3.14 -5.02
C ASN A 350 25.92 3.38 -6.51
N GLU A 351 26.10 2.41 -7.38
CA GLU A 351 25.86 2.58 -8.82
C GLU A 351 24.46 2.15 -9.25
N ARG A 352 23.75 1.31 -8.46
CA ARG A 352 22.43 0.79 -8.82
C ARG A 352 21.41 0.99 -7.72
N VAL A 353 20.17 1.27 -8.13
CA VAL A 353 18.99 1.34 -7.24
C VAL A 353 18.01 0.24 -7.60
N PHE A 354 17.54 -0.50 -6.61
CA PHE A 354 16.65 -1.65 -6.76
C PHE A 354 15.25 -1.35 -6.24
N PHE A 355 14.26 -1.79 -6.98
CA PHE A 355 12.85 -1.59 -6.61
C PHE A 355 11.96 -2.67 -7.21
N SER A 356 10.77 -2.83 -6.61
CA SER A 356 9.72 -3.69 -7.18
C SER A 356 8.68 -2.82 -7.86
N SER A 357 8.11 -3.33 -8.95
CA SER A 357 6.99 -2.66 -9.61
C SER A 357 6.06 -3.65 -10.29
N SER A 358 4.81 -3.22 -10.48
CA SER A 358 3.82 -3.98 -11.25
C SER A 358 4.19 -4.01 -12.72
N CYS A 359 4.09 -5.20 -13.32
CA CYS A 359 4.28 -5.46 -14.74
C CYS A 359 3.15 -6.40 -15.21
N GLU A 360 2.23 -5.90 -16.01
CA GLU A 360 1.01 -6.60 -16.42
C GLU A 360 0.23 -7.20 -15.22
N ASN A 361 0.13 -8.51 -15.12
CA ASN A 361 -0.60 -9.23 -14.08
C ASN A 361 0.28 -9.66 -12.89
N SER A 362 1.53 -9.23 -12.83
CA SER A 362 2.54 -9.68 -11.86
C SER A 362 3.33 -8.51 -11.28
N LYS A 363 4.26 -8.83 -10.37
CA LYS A 363 5.30 -7.91 -9.90
C LYS A 363 6.67 -8.47 -10.20
N ALA A 364 7.58 -7.60 -10.58
CA ALA A 364 8.98 -7.95 -10.80
C ALA A 364 9.92 -6.99 -10.06
N VAL A 365 11.17 -7.41 -9.89
CA VAL A 365 12.24 -6.60 -9.31
C VAL A 365 13.10 -6.05 -10.45
N PHE A 366 13.34 -4.75 -10.36
CA PHE A 366 14.13 -4.00 -11.34
C PHE A 366 15.32 -3.33 -10.66
N SER A 367 16.38 -3.12 -11.42
CA SER A 367 17.46 -2.24 -11.08
C SER A 367 17.51 -1.08 -12.05
N VAL A 368 17.98 0.08 -11.59
CA VAL A 368 18.34 1.22 -12.44
C VAL A 368 19.78 1.60 -12.20
N ASP A 369 20.53 1.74 -13.26
CA ASP A 369 21.89 2.26 -13.25
C ASP A 369 21.84 3.78 -13.01
N ARG A 370 22.54 4.25 -11.98
CA ARG A 370 22.52 5.65 -11.53
C ARG A 370 23.05 6.63 -12.58
N THR A 371 24.01 6.21 -13.38
CA THR A 371 24.71 7.07 -14.36
C THR A 371 23.95 7.17 -15.67
N THR A 372 23.42 6.04 -16.15
CA THR A 372 22.77 5.95 -17.46
C THR A 372 21.24 6.04 -17.40
N GLY A 373 20.64 5.79 -16.23
CA GLY A 373 19.20 5.69 -16.08
C GLY A 373 18.60 4.41 -16.71
N ARG A 374 19.44 3.47 -17.17
CA ARG A 374 18.97 2.23 -17.77
C ARG A 374 18.30 1.35 -16.72
N VAL A 375 17.05 0.97 -16.97
CA VAL A 375 16.30 0.02 -16.13
C VAL A 375 16.49 -1.38 -16.69
N THR A 376 16.80 -2.33 -15.81
CA THR A 376 16.98 -3.74 -16.13
C THR A 376 16.13 -4.59 -15.18
N GLN A 377 15.45 -5.58 -15.70
CA GLN A 377 14.75 -6.56 -14.86
C GLN A 377 15.78 -7.52 -14.25
N VAL A 378 15.76 -7.61 -12.91
CA VAL A 378 16.70 -8.44 -12.15
C VAL A 378 16.08 -9.79 -11.83
N CYS A 379 14.77 -9.79 -11.56
CA CYS A 379 14.04 -10.98 -11.19
C CYS A 379 12.58 -10.84 -11.60
N GLY A 380 12.04 -11.83 -12.26
CA GLY A 380 10.65 -11.85 -12.77
C GLY A 380 10.40 -13.04 -13.68
N LEU A 381 9.31 -13.03 -14.45
CA LEU A 381 8.72 -14.17 -15.18
C LEU A 381 9.70 -14.95 -16.09
N ASP A 382 10.74 -14.31 -16.64
CA ASP A 382 11.64 -14.97 -17.60
C ASP A 382 13.06 -15.27 -17.07
N ALA A 383 13.53 -14.56 -16.03
CA ALA A 383 14.92 -14.62 -15.56
C ALA A 383 15.25 -15.80 -14.63
N LEU A 384 14.22 -16.39 -14.05
CA LEU A 384 14.38 -17.54 -13.17
C LEU A 384 13.40 -18.58 -13.70
N ARG A 385 13.59 -19.55 -14.39
CA ARG A 385 12.64 -20.65 -14.73
C ARG A 385 11.52 -20.77 -13.67
N LEU A 386 10.81 -19.66 -13.49
CA LEU A 386 9.80 -19.42 -12.49
C LEU A 386 8.44 -19.70 -13.09
N ASP A 387 8.29 -20.88 -13.67
CA ASP A 387 6.98 -21.42 -14.01
C ASP A 387 6.06 -21.49 -12.77
N ASP A 388 6.66 -21.23 -11.57
CA ASP A 388 5.97 -21.38 -10.29
C ASP A 388 5.59 -20.06 -9.59
N PHE A 389 6.17 -18.88 -9.94
CA PHE A 389 5.92 -17.63 -9.18
C PHE A 389 5.31 -16.53 -10.04
N GLY A 390 4.13 -16.04 -9.61
CA GLY A 390 3.44 -14.92 -10.27
C GLY A 390 3.98 -13.53 -9.93
N SER A 391 4.59 -13.36 -8.75
CA SER A 391 5.04 -12.04 -8.26
C SER A 391 6.25 -12.14 -7.34
N VAL A 392 7.19 -11.22 -7.53
CA VAL A 392 8.39 -11.08 -6.70
C VAL A 392 8.48 -9.65 -6.17
N GLN A 393 8.68 -9.51 -4.86
CA GLN A 393 8.82 -8.23 -4.18
C GLN A 393 10.14 -8.17 -3.42
N LEU A 394 10.94 -7.14 -3.68
CA LEU A 394 12.15 -6.85 -2.91
C LEU A 394 11.78 -6.31 -1.52
N LEU A 395 12.23 -6.96 -0.46
CA LEU A 395 12.05 -6.49 0.91
C LEU A 395 13.21 -5.61 1.36
N THR A 396 14.44 -5.98 0.99
CA THR A 396 15.64 -5.22 1.30
C THR A 396 16.82 -5.68 0.42
N ILE A 397 17.78 -4.78 0.23
CA ILE A 397 19.12 -5.12 -0.25
C ILE A 397 20.13 -4.45 0.66
N GLN A 398 21.13 -5.17 1.11
CA GLN A 398 22.20 -4.64 1.93
C GLN A 398 23.49 -5.41 1.67
N LYS A 399 24.58 -4.69 1.36
CA LYS A 399 25.85 -5.29 0.96
C LYS A 399 25.66 -6.32 -0.17
N ASP A 400 24.84 -5.95 -1.15
CA ASP A 400 24.49 -6.75 -2.32
C ASP A 400 23.74 -8.05 -2.05
N LEU A 401 23.44 -8.39 -0.79
CA LEU A 401 22.52 -9.46 -0.44
C LEU A 401 21.08 -8.97 -0.54
N MET A 402 20.30 -9.57 -1.42
CA MET A 402 18.86 -9.28 -1.59
C MET A 402 18.02 -10.28 -0.81
N VAL A 403 16.97 -9.78 -0.18
CA VAL A 403 15.90 -10.60 0.42
C VAL A 403 14.59 -10.27 -0.29
N MET A 404 13.96 -11.28 -0.85
CA MET A 404 12.76 -11.13 -1.66
C MET A 404 11.62 -12.00 -1.12
N SER A 405 10.39 -11.52 -1.31
CA SER A 405 9.16 -12.30 -1.12
C SER A 405 8.63 -12.71 -2.47
N CYS A 406 8.45 -14.01 -2.67
CA CYS A 406 7.91 -14.61 -3.88
C CYS A 406 6.55 -15.23 -3.59
N SER A 407 5.57 -15.03 -4.47
CA SER A 407 4.22 -15.60 -4.32
C SER A 407 3.52 -15.78 -5.65
N SER A 408 2.53 -16.66 -5.68
CA SER A 408 1.58 -16.79 -6.80
C SER A 408 0.17 -17.00 -6.22
N PRO A 409 -0.87 -16.99 -7.04
CA PRO A 409 -2.22 -17.28 -6.55
C PRO A 409 -2.35 -18.61 -5.80
N ASN A 410 -1.59 -19.65 -6.17
CA ASN A 410 -1.58 -20.97 -5.54
C ASN A 410 -0.36 -21.21 -4.62
N GLN A 411 0.50 -20.20 -4.44
CA GLN A 411 1.66 -20.30 -3.55
C GLN A 411 1.66 -19.16 -2.53
N PRO A 412 1.52 -19.47 -1.24
CA PRO A 412 1.68 -18.49 -0.19
C PRO A 412 3.05 -17.80 -0.28
N PRO A 413 3.18 -16.57 0.21
CA PRO A 413 4.44 -15.86 0.19
C PRO A 413 5.56 -16.64 0.86
N CYS A 414 6.65 -16.88 0.13
CA CYS A 414 7.89 -17.46 0.64
C CYS A 414 9.03 -16.46 0.50
N LEU A 415 10.10 -16.66 1.27
CA LEU A 415 11.28 -15.82 1.21
C LEU A 415 12.40 -16.50 0.41
N LYS A 416 13.06 -15.69 -0.40
CA LYS A 416 14.29 -16.05 -1.11
C LYS A 416 15.40 -15.04 -0.84
N VAL A 417 16.64 -15.52 -0.82
CA VAL A 417 17.84 -14.69 -0.70
C VAL A 417 18.83 -15.02 -1.80
N GLY A 418 19.57 -14.02 -2.24
CA GLY A 418 20.66 -14.19 -3.20
C GLY A 418 21.51 -12.93 -3.28
N PHE A 419 22.77 -13.08 -3.71
CA PHE A 419 23.63 -11.95 -4.01
C PHE A 419 23.38 -11.42 -5.41
N LEU A 420 23.62 -10.12 -5.58
CA LEU A 420 23.67 -9.52 -6.90
C LEU A 420 24.75 -10.21 -7.74
N SER A 421 24.39 -10.63 -8.94
CA SER A 421 25.37 -10.97 -9.95
C SER A 421 26.07 -9.72 -10.49
N SER A 422 27.28 -9.89 -11.04
CA SER A 422 28.00 -8.82 -11.74
C SER A 422 27.13 -8.25 -12.88
N VAL A 423 27.36 -6.99 -13.22
CA VAL A 423 26.52 -6.09 -14.02
C VAL A 423 25.94 -6.68 -15.33
N ASP A 424 26.55 -7.71 -15.89
CA ASP A 424 26.19 -8.24 -17.23
C ASP A 424 25.45 -9.59 -17.23
N GLN A 425 25.15 -10.17 -16.08
CA GLN A 425 24.57 -11.53 -15.97
C GLN A 425 23.38 -11.57 -15.02
N ALA A 426 22.26 -10.95 -15.40
CA ALA A 426 21.00 -11.06 -14.66
C ALA A 426 20.45 -12.50 -14.63
N GLU A 427 20.91 -13.36 -15.54
CA GLU A 427 20.39 -14.74 -15.70
C GLU A 427 20.99 -15.75 -14.69
N ASP A 428 22.08 -15.41 -13.98
CA ASP A 428 22.82 -16.36 -13.13
C ASP A 428 22.65 -16.16 -11.62
N MET A 429 21.66 -15.36 -11.18
CA MET A 429 21.45 -15.17 -9.75
C MET A 429 20.93 -16.45 -9.09
N GLN A 430 21.75 -17.08 -8.26
CA GLN A 430 21.32 -18.20 -7.43
C GLN A 430 20.45 -17.72 -6.26
N LEU A 431 19.18 -18.08 -6.28
CA LEU A 431 18.23 -17.80 -5.19
C LEU A 431 18.06 -19.03 -4.32
N CYS A 432 18.34 -18.87 -3.03
CA CYS A 432 18.11 -19.89 -2.00
C CYS A 432 16.79 -19.64 -1.28
N ASN A 433 16.03 -20.70 -1.02
CA ASN A 433 14.84 -20.63 -0.18
C ASN A 433 15.25 -20.37 1.27
N VAL A 434 14.57 -19.39 1.89
CA VAL A 434 14.77 -19.04 3.31
C VAL A 434 13.69 -19.68 4.17
N GLY A 435 12.45 -19.64 3.70
CA GLY A 435 11.30 -20.21 4.40
C GLY A 435 10.01 -19.83 3.69
N GLY A 436 8.94 -20.52 4.01
CA GLY A 436 7.61 -20.32 3.44
C GLY A 436 6.79 -21.61 3.50
N ALA A 437 5.54 -21.53 3.10
CA ALA A 437 4.65 -22.67 2.95
C ALA A 437 4.81 -23.33 1.57
N ASP A 438 4.45 -24.60 1.48
CA ASP A 438 4.43 -25.35 0.24
C ASP A 438 3.33 -24.84 -0.71
N VAL A 439 3.46 -25.18 -1.98
CA VAL A 439 2.46 -24.87 -3.01
C VAL A 439 1.11 -25.49 -2.63
N TYR A 440 0.04 -24.71 -2.75
CA TYR A 440 -1.30 -25.21 -2.57
C TYR A 440 -1.77 -25.91 -3.85
N GLU A 441 -1.83 -27.23 -3.83
CA GLU A 441 -2.18 -28.06 -4.99
C GLU A 441 -3.70 -28.10 -5.30
N GLY A 442 -4.49 -27.17 -4.80
CA GLY A 442 -5.95 -27.18 -4.96
C GLY A 442 -6.45 -26.58 -6.27
N PHE A 443 -5.67 -25.75 -6.94
CA PHE A 443 -6.05 -25.06 -8.17
C PHE A 443 -4.84 -24.58 -8.98
N ASP A 444 -5.08 -24.36 -10.27
CA ASP A 444 -4.17 -23.74 -11.22
C ASP A 444 -4.55 -22.29 -11.53
N TRP A 445 -3.64 -21.52 -12.12
CA TRP A 445 -3.90 -20.15 -12.52
C TRP A 445 -3.26 -19.80 -13.86
N GLN A 446 -3.92 -18.91 -14.60
CA GLN A 446 -3.48 -18.49 -15.92
C GLN A 446 -3.61 -16.98 -16.08
N PRO A 447 -2.53 -16.24 -16.38
CA PRO A 447 -2.62 -14.84 -16.75
C PRO A 447 -3.19 -14.69 -18.16
N MET A 448 -4.01 -13.66 -18.37
CA MET A 448 -4.63 -13.33 -19.64
C MET A 448 -4.28 -11.89 -20.00
N LEU A 449 -3.88 -11.67 -21.25
CA LEU A 449 -3.76 -10.33 -21.84
C LEU A 449 -4.91 -10.17 -22.85
N ILE A 450 -5.71 -9.13 -22.67
CA ILE A 450 -6.95 -8.91 -23.42
C ILE A 450 -6.83 -7.62 -24.22
N THR A 451 -7.11 -7.72 -25.51
CA THR A 451 -7.19 -6.57 -26.42
C THR A 451 -8.66 -6.21 -26.61
N PRO A 452 -9.10 -4.99 -26.29
CA PRO A 452 -10.45 -4.55 -26.57
C PRO A 452 -10.73 -4.53 -28.08
N PRO A 453 -11.94 -4.89 -28.53
CA PRO A 453 -12.31 -4.70 -29.94
C PRO A 453 -12.36 -3.21 -30.28
N SER A 454 -12.21 -2.88 -31.57
CA SER A 454 -12.12 -1.48 -32.04
C SER A 454 -13.29 -0.58 -31.62
N GLN A 455 -14.49 -1.14 -31.44
CA GLN A 455 -15.67 -0.39 -30.97
C GLN A 455 -15.60 -0.03 -29.44
N GLU A 456 -14.72 -0.71 -28.70
CA GLU A 456 -14.51 -0.51 -27.26
C GLU A 456 -13.17 0.20 -26.99
N GLU A 457 -12.42 0.56 -28.04
CA GLU A 457 -11.18 1.31 -27.90
C GLU A 457 -11.44 2.73 -27.37
N ASN A 458 -10.50 3.21 -26.60
CA ASN A 458 -10.49 4.59 -26.15
C ASN A 458 -10.04 5.51 -27.29
N HIS A 459 -10.83 6.54 -27.65
CA HIS A 459 -10.50 7.43 -28.76
C HIS A 459 -9.21 8.24 -28.57
N GLN A 460 -8.84 8.55 -27.31
CA GLN A 460 -7.60 9.28 -27.00
C GLN A 460 -6.40 8.36 -26.86
N PHE A 461 -6.64 7.11 -26.45
CA PHE A 461 -5.62 6.13 -26.12
C PHE A 461 -5.94 4.79 -26.82
N SER A 462 -5.73 4.72 -28.13
CA SER A 462 -5.96 3.50 -28.91
C SER A 462 -4.89 2.42 -28.64
N GLY A 463 -5.23 1.15 -28.87
CA GLY A 463 -4.31 0.02 -28.78
C GLY A 463 -3.83 -0.34 -27.36
N LEU A 464 -4.61 0.05 -26.32
CA LEU A 464 -4.32 -0.33 -24.95
C LEU A 464 -4.90 -1.70 -24.61
N ASN A 465 -4.05 -2.59 -24.15
CA ASN A 465 -4.44 -3.89 -23.59
C ASN A 465 -4.71 -3.75 -22.09
N PHE A 466 -5.38 -4.77 -21.54
CA PHE A 466 -5.58 -4.92 -20.09
C PHE A 466 -5.45 -6.38 -19.69
N GLY A 467 -5.37 -6.67 -18.40
CA GLY A 467 -5.07 -7.99 -17.88
C GLY A 467 -6.23 -8.67 -17.15
N ALA A 468 -6.14 -9.99 -17.05
CA ALA A 468 -6.94 -10.77 -16.12
C ALA A 468 -6.15 -12.00 -15.64
N ILE A 469 -6.58 -12.59 -14.53
CA ILE A 469 -6.04 -13.85 -14.01
C ILE A 469 -7.22 -14.80 -13.84
N LEU A 470 -7.19 -15.92 -14.54
CA LEU A 470 -8.13 -17.01 -14.38
C LEU A 470 -7.58 -18.01 -13.37
N LEU A 471 -8.39 -18.37 -12.39
CA LEU A 471 -8.08 -19.33 -11.35
C LEU A 471 -9.02 -20.53 -11.52
N LYS A 472 -8.47 -21.74 -11.63
CA LYS A 472 -9.19 -22.94 -11.98
C LYS A 472 -8.93 -24.07 -10.97
N PRO A 473 -9.92 -24.51 -10.17
CA PRO A 473 -9.77 -25.66 -9.29
C PRO A 473 -9.49 -26.94 -10.08
N TYR A 474 -8.61 -27.82 -9.56
CA TYR A 474 -8.32 -29.11 -10.20
C TYR A 474 -9.49 -30.09 -10.16
N ASN A 475 -10.25 -30.08 -9.05
CA ASN A 475 -11.36 -31.01 -8.83
C ASN A 475 -12.70 -30.43 -9.30
N LEU A 476 -12.83 -30.19 -10.60
CA LEU A 476 -14.11 -29.77 -11.18
C LEU A 476 -15.00 -30.97 -11.44
N PRO A 477 -16.33 -30.87 -11.23
CA PRO A 477 -17.26 -31.96 -11.55
C PRO A 477 -17.32 -32.22 -13.08
N GLU A 478 -16.95 -33.41 -13.53
CA GLU A 478 -16.90 -33.75 -14.97
C GLU A 478 -18.27 -33.68 -15.67
N ARG A 479 -19.36 -33.80 -14.92
CA ARG A 479 -20.73 -33.92 -15.50
C ARG A 479 -21.57 -32.66 -15.45
N ARG A 480 -21.11 -31.57 -14.82
CA ARG A 480 -21.89 -30.34 -14.71
C ARG A 480 -20.96 -29.14 -14.90
N LYS A 481 -21.35 -28.24 -15.81
CA LYS A 481 -20.65 -26.97 -15.96
C LYS A 481 -20.58 -26.19 -14.65
N SER A 482 -19.47 -25.54 -14.40
CA SER A 482 -19.19 -24.80 -13.16
C SER A 482 -19.62 -23.33 -13.26
N PRO A 483 -20.08 -22.69 -12.19
CA PRO A 483 -20.33 -21.27 -12.19
C PRO A 483 -19.00 -20.48 -12.26
N LEU A 484 -19.07 -19.24 -12.74
CA LEU A 484 -17.96 -18.30 -12.74
C LEU A 484 -18.17 -17.21 -11.71
N VAL A 485 -17.16 -16.95 -10.87
CA VAL A 485 -17.11 -15.77 -10.00
C VAL A 485 -16.15 -14.74 -10.61
N VAL A 486 -16.63 -13.52 -10.79
CA VAL A 486 -15.84 -12.39 -11.26
C VAL A 486 -15.43 -11.57 -10.06
N ASN A 487 -14.14 -11.55 -9.76
CA ASN A 487 -13.56 -10.73 -8.69
C ASN A 487 -12.99 -9.45 -9.28
N ILE A 488 -13.50 -8.31 -8.84
CA ILE A 488 -13.05 -7.00 -9.33
C ILE A 488 -12.28 -6.30 -8.21
N HIS A 489 -11.00 -6.07 -8.46
CA HIS A 489 -10.18 -5.44 -7.45
C HIS A 489 -10.54 -3.95 -7.22
N GLY A 490 -10.74 -3.56 -5.98
CA GLY A 490 -10.45 -2.22 -5.49
C GLY A 490 -9.09 -2.20 -4.78
N LYS A 491 -8.61 -3.44 -4.47
CA LYS A 491 -7.30 -3.84 -3.95
C LYS A 491 -7.15 -5.35 -4.11
N ALA A 492 -5.97 -5.80 -4.48
CA ALA A 492 -5.66 -7.22 -4.72
C ALA A 492 -5.51 -8.00 -3.40
N ASP A 493 -6.59 -8.50 -2.83
CA ASP A 493 -6.52 -9.26 -1.57
C ASP A 493 -7.35 -10.56 -1.53
N ASN A 494 -7.84 -11.13 -2.64
CA ASN A 494 -8.80 -12.22 -2.54
C ASN A 494 -8.62 -13.39 -3.52
N CYS A 495 -7.55 -14.16 -3.38
CA CYS A 495 -7.45 -15.50 -3.98
C CYS A 495 -8.34 -16.56 -3.28
N LEU A 496 -8.98 -16.21 -2.16
CA LEU A 496 -9.72 -17.11 -1.29
C LEU A 496 -10.94 -17.80 -1.93
N PHE A 497 -11.58 -17.17 -2.92
CA PHE A 497 -12.78 -17.73 -3.56
C PHE A 497 -12.48 -18.86 -4.54
N THR A 498 -11.26 -18.97 -4.99
CA THR A 498 -10.82 -19.89 -6.04
C THR A 498 -10.94 -21.36 -5.66
N ILE A 499 -10.86 -21.66 -4.37
CA ILE A 499 -10.91 -23.04 -3.86
C ILE A 499 -12.28 -23.69 -4.09
N MET A 500 -13.31 -22.88 -4.33
CA MET A 500 -14.70 -23.38 -4.40
C MET A 500 -15.30 -23.35 -5.81
N THR A 501 -14.75 -22.54 -6.73
CA THR A 501 -15.25 -22.40 -8.11
C THR A 501 -14.23 -21.66 -8.97
N LEU A 502 -14.41 -21.68 -10.31
CA LEU A 502 -13.60 -20.85 -11.19
C LEU A 502 -13.79 -19.37 -10.86
N CYS A 503 -12.68 -18.66 -10.83
CA CYS A 503 -12.66 -17.23 -10.52
C CYS A 503 -11.82 -16.48 -11.56
N VAL A 504 -12.32 -15.35 -12.06
CA VAL A 504 -11.53 -14.42 -12.88
C VAL A 504 -11.36 -13.11 -12.15
N THR A 505 -10.09 -12.70 -11.97
CA THR A 505 -9.73 -11.38 -11.43
C THR A 505 -9.31 -10.48 -12.58
N VAL A 506 -9.91 -9.29 -12.70
CA VAL A 506 -9.71 -8.41 -13.86
C VAL A 506 -8.91 -7.17 -13.48
N ASN A 507 -7.83 -6.92 -14.23
CA ASN A 507 -6.99 -5.71 -14.19
C ASN A 507 -7.38 -4.80 -15.37
N TYR A 508 -8.56 -4.18 -15.29
CA TYR A 508 -9.13 -3.31 -16.33
C TYR A 508 -8.22 -2.11 -16.64
N ARG A 509 -8.41 -1.45 -17.79
CA ARG A 509 -7.69 -0.19 -18.14
C ARG A 509 -7.93 0.85 -17.05
N GLY A 510 -6.86 1.36 -16.48
CA GLY A 510 -6.81 2.12 -15.22
C GLY A 510 -6.02 1.42 -14.12
N SER A 511 -5.73 0.11 -14.28
CA SER A 511 -4.86 -0.65 -13.36
C SER A 511 -3.39 -0.31 -13.58
N THR A 512 -2.56 -0.50 -12.54
CA THR A 512 -1.10 -0.36 -12.62
C THR A 512 -0.49 -1.52 -13.40
N GLY A 513 0.72 -1.33 -13.96
CA GLY A 513 1.45 -2.37 -14.69
C GLY A 513 1.28 -2.34 -16.22
N PHE A 514 0.53 -1.37 -16.77
CA PHE A 514 0.26 -1.24 -18.19
C PHE A 514 0.70 0.12 -18.78
N GLY A 515 1.50 0.89 -18.04
CA GLY A 515 1.92 2.24 -18.43
C GLY A 515 0.93 3.33 -18.02
N GLN A 516 1.38 4.56 -18.07
CA GLN A 516 0.62 5.73 -17.65
C GLN A 516 -0.61 6.00 -18.56
N ASP A 517 -0.49 5.73 -19.86
CA ASP A 517 -1.61 5.88 -20.80
C ASP A 517 -2.79 4.97 -20.42
N GLY A 518 -2.50 3.75 -19.92
CA GLY A 518 -3.51 2.84 -19.40
C GLY A 518 -4.27 3.46 -18.22
N ILE A 519 -3.58 4.11 -17.31
CA ILE A 519 -4.16 4.79 -16.14
C ILE A 519 -4.95 6.03 -16.57
N GLU A 520 -4.39 6.88 -17.41
CA GLU A 520 -5.01 8.12 -17.86
C GLU A 520 -6.25 7.87 -18.74
N SER A 521 -6.29 6.74 -19.45
CA SER A 521 -7.43 6.37 -20.29
C SER A 521 -8.74 6.20 -19.52
N LEU A 522 -8.65 5.93 -18.22
CA LEU A 522 -9.82 5.77 -17.34
C LEU A 522 -10.42 7.11 -16.92
N LEU A 523 -9.62 8.19 -16.87
CA LEU A 523 -10.11 9.50 -16.44
C LEU A 523 -11.18 10.00 -17.40
N GLY A 524 -12.35 10.32 -16.86
CA GLY A 524 -13.51 10.69 -17.67
C GLY A 524 -14.30 9.52 -18.28
N ASN A 525 -13.78 8.28 -18.19
CA ASN A 525 -14.39 7.08 -18.76
C ASN A 525 -14.79 6.04 -17.69
N VAL A 526 -14.73 6.41 -16.43
CA VAL A 526 -15.20 5.60 -15.29
C VAL A 526 -16.68 5.28 -15.44
N GLY A 527 -17.07 4.04 -15.10
CA GLY A 527 -18.45 3.56 -15.24
C GLY A 527 -18.86 3.14 -16.68
N SER A 528 -17.92 3.25 -17.63
CA SER A 528 -18.11 2.82 -19.02
C SER A 528 -16.97 1.95 -19.51
N GLN A 529 -15.74 2.49 -19.64
CA GLN A 529 -14.58 1.77 -20.14
C GLN A 529 -14.22 0.58 -19.24
N ASP A 530 -14.11 0.81 -17.94
CA ASP A 530 -13.78 -0.18 -16.92
C ASP A 530 -14.88 -1.26 -16.81
N VAL A 531 -16.14 -0.90 -16.94
CA VAL A 531 -17.27 -1.85 -16.98
C VAL A 531 -17.20 -2.76 -18.20
N LYS A 532 -16.94 -2.19 -19.39
CA LYS A 532 -16.78 -2.95 -20.63
C LYS A 532 -15.58 -3.87 -20.58
N ASP A 533 -14.45 -3.42 -20.03
CA ASP A 533 -13.25 -4.24 -19.87
C ASP A 533 -13.51 -5.47 -19.00
N VAL A 534 -14.18 -5.27 -17.84
CA VAL A 534 -14.54 -6.41 -16.97
C VAL A 534 -15.49 -7.37 -17.69
N HIS A 535 -16.53 -6.85 -18.35
CA HIS A 535 -17.47 -7.71 -19.08
C HIS A 535 -16.77 -8.46 -20.24
N ARG A 536 -15.85 -7.80 -20.95
CA ARG A 536 -15.02 -8.43 -22.00
C ARG A 536 -14.16 -9.55 -21.44
N ALA A 537 -13.51 -9.36 -20.32
CA ALA A 537 -12.73 -10.41 -19.67
C ALA A 537 -13.59 -11.63 -19.34
N VAL A 538 -14.81 -11.42 -18.86
CA VAL A 538 -15.77 -12.50 -18.59
C VAL A 538 -16.13 -13.24 -19.88
N LEU A 539 -16.47 -12.52 -20.95
CA LEU A 539 -16.81 -13.15 -22.24
C LEU A 539 -15.63 -13.97 -22.81
N CYS A 540 -14.40 -13.42 -22.76
CA CYS A 540 -13.20 -14.14 -23.17
C CYS A 540 -12.98 -15.40 -22.33
N THR A 541 -13.20 -15.34 -21.03
CA THR A 541 -13.07 -16.49 -20.12
C THR A 541 -14.09 -17.57 -20.47
N LEU A 542 -15.35 -17.20 -20.67
CA LEU A 542 -16.42 -18.14 -21.03
C LEU A 542 -16.21 -18.78 -22.41
N GLN A 543 -15.60 -18.08 -23.35
CA GLN A 543 -15.27 -18.61 -24.67
C GLN A 543 -14.10 -19.62 -24.63
N ASN A 544 -13.10 -19.36 -23.81
CA ASN A 544 -11.88 -20.17 -23.73
C ASN A 544 -12.02 -21.35 -22.78
N GLU A 545 -12.93 -21.29 -21.80
CA GLU A 545 -13.12 -22.33 -20.78
C GLU A 545 -14.50 -22.98 -20.92
N THR A 546 -14.55 -24.11 -21.63
CA THR A 546 -15.79 -24.82 -21.96
C THR A 546 -16.48 -25.47 -20.74
N THR A 547 -15.76 -25.62 -19.63
CA THR A 547 -16.29 -26.18 -18.37
C THR A 547 -17.17 -25.17 -17.61
N LEU A 548 -17.21 -23.91 -18.04
CA LEU A 548 -18.01 -22.86 -17.44
C LEU A 548 -19.45 -22.85 -17.95
N ASP A 549 -20.35 -22.44 -17.06
CA ASP A 549 -21.76 -22.23 -17.35
C ASP A 549 -22.02 -20.72 -17.56
N PRO A 550 -22.33 -20.28 -18.78
CA PRO A 550 -22.54 -18.87 -19.08
C PRO A 550 -23.79 -18.29 -18.39
N ASP A 551 -24.72 -19.15 -17.96
CA ASP A 551 -25.93 -18.74 -17.25
C ASP A 551 -25.73 -18.62 -15.74
N ARG A 552 -24.55 -18.96 -15.22
CA ARG A 552 -24.23 -18.93 -13.78
C ARG A 552 -22.99 -18.10 -13.49
N VAL A 553 -23.09 -16.79 -13.72
CA VAL A 553 -22.02 -15.82 -13.48
C VAL A 553 -22.39 -14.90 -12.32
N ALA A 554 -21.54 -14.84 -11.29
CA ALA A 554 -21.66 -13.89 -10.19
C ALA A 554 -20.50 -12.89 -10.18
N VAL A 555 -20.74 -11.71 -9.64
CA VAL A 555 -19.77 -10.63 -9.58
C VAL A 555 -19.57 -10.13 -8.15
N MET A 556 -18.30 -9.88 -7.78
CA MET A 556 -17.96 -9.28 -6.48
C MET A 556 -16.85 -8.25 -6.60
N GLY A 557 -16.82 -7.33 -5.64
CA GLY A 557 -15.75 -6.35 -5.54
C GLY A 557 -15.86 -5.43 -4.34
N GLY A 558 -14.79 -4.70 -4.05
CA GLY A 558 -14.73 -3.71 -2.98
C GLY A 558 -14.40 -2.32 -3.49
N SER A 559 -14.92 -1.25 -2.84
CA SER A 559 -14.62 0.13 -3.21
C SER A 559 -14.97 0.42 -4.68
N HIS A 560 -13.98 0.75 -5.52
CA HIS A 560 -14.17 0.88 -6.98
C HIS A 560 -14.59 -0.46 -7.63
N GLY A 561 -14.05 -1.59 -7.16
CA GLY A 561 -14.52 -2.92 -7.62
C GLY A 561 -15.99 -3.17 -7.27
N GLY A 562 -16.46 -2.67 -6.12
CA GLY A 562 -17.89 -2.69 -5.74
C GLY A 562 -18.73 -1.76 -6.61
N PHE A 563 -18.20 -0.61 -7.00
CA PHE A 563 -18.80 0.28 -8.00
C PHE A 563 -19.01 -0.46 -9.33
N LEU A 564 -17.97 -1.14 -9.81
CA LEU A 564 -18.04 -1.93 -11.05
C LEU A 564 -19.00 -3.12 -10.94
N ALA A 565 -19.01 -3.82 -9.80
CA ALA A 565 -19.95 -4.91 -9.57
C ALA A 565 -21.42 -4.44 -9.67
N CYS A 566 -21.72 -3.26 -9.07
CA CYS A 566 -23.06 -2.67 -9.16
C CYS A 566 -23.40 -2.17 -10.56
N HIS A 567 -22.42 -1.64 -11.31
CA HIS A 567 -22.60 -1.27 -12.71
C HIS A 567 -22.91 -2.47 -13.60
N LEU A 568 -22.18 -3.57 -13.42
CA LEU A 568 -22.34 -4.78 -14.24
C LEU A 568 -23.74 -5.37 -14.08
N VAL A 569 -24.25 -5.52 -12.86
CA VAL A 569 -25.61 -6.04 -12.64
C VAL A 569 -26.70 -5.05 -13.08
N GLY A 570 -26.38 -3.75 -13.19
CA GLY A 570 -27.29 -2.73 -13.69
C GLY A 570 -27.28 -2.57 -15.20
N GLN A 571 -26.09 -2.58 -15.83
CA GLN A 571 -25.92 -2.44 -17.29
C GLN A 571 -26.20 -3.76 -18.05
N TYR A 572 -25.98 -4.92 -17.41
CA TYR A 572 -26.23 -6.25 -17.99
C TYR A 572 -27.18 -7.06 -17.09
N PRO A 573 -28.46 -6.62 -16.91
CA PRO A 573 -29.37 -7.16 -15.88
C PRO A 573 -29.76 -8.62 -16.08
N ASP A 574 -29.65 -9.13 -17.29
CA ASP A 574 -30.00 -10.52 -17.62
C ASP A 574 -28.79 -11.47 -17.61
N PHE A 575 -27.57 -10.93 -17.51
CA PHE A 575 -26.33 -11.71 -17.61
C PHE A 575 -25.82 -12.18 -16.24
N TYR A 576 -25.70 -11.28 -15.28
CA TYR A 576 -25.17 -11.61 -13.96
C TYR A 576 -26.25 -12.07 -13.01
N ARG A 577 -26.02 -13.19 -12.32
CA ARG A 577 -27.03 -13.84 -11.46
C ARG A 577 -26.97 -13.43 -9.99
N ALA A 578 -25.83 -12.93 -9.51
CA ALA A 578 -25.67 -12.45 -8.13
C ALA A 578 -24.55 -11.40 -8.04
N CYS A 579 -24.67 -10.52 -7.06
CA CYS A 579 -23.68 -9.48 -6.77
C CYS A 579 -23.34 -9.45 -5.29
N ALA A 580 -22.06 -9.23 -4.96
CA ALA A 580 -21.58 -8.95 -3.61
C ALA A 580 -20.65 -7.74 -3.63
N ALA A 581 -21.00 -6.65 -2.93
CA ALA A 581 -20.24 -5.40 -2.95
C ALA A 581 -19.86 -4.95 -1.53
N ARG A 582 -18.56 -4.67 -1.34
CA ARG A 582 -17.97 -4.17 -0.10
C ARG A 582 -17.70 -2.67 -0.22
N ASN A 583 -18.26 -1.86 0.66
CA ASN A 583 -18.09 -0.41 0.68
C ASN A 583 -18.11 0.22 -0.73
N PRO A 584 -19.13 -0.07 -1.58
CA PRO A 584 -19.15 0.34 -2.96
C PRO A 584 -19.40 1.85 -3.11
N VAL A 585 -18.75 2.48 -4.08
CA VAL A 585 -19.18 3.79 -4.59
C VAL A 585 -20.48 3.59 -5.36
N ILE A 586 -21.53 4.32 -5.01
CA ILE A 586 -22.86 4.18 -5.61
C ILE A 586 -23.31 5.46 -6.32
N ASN A 587 -22.98 6.60 -5.72
CA ASN A 587 -23.35 7.92 -6.24
C ASN A 587 -22.18 8.90 -6.00
N ALA A 588 -21.38 9.14 -7.04
CA ALA A 588 -20.20 9.99 -6.93
C ALA A 588 -20.54 11.43 -6.56
N ALA A 589 -21.70 11.94 -6.97
CA ALA A 589 -22.14 13.30 -6.65
C ALA A 589 -22.38 13.49 -5.13
N THR A 590 -22.98 12.50 -4.45
CA THR A 590 -23.25 12.60 -3.00
C THR A 590 -22.03 12.36 -2.13
N LEU A 591 -20.93 11.86 -2.71
CA LEU A 591 -19.65 11.66 -2.00
C LEU A 591 -18.84 12.93 -1.82
N LEU A 592 -19.12 14.02 -2.55
CA LEU A 592 -18.36 15.27 -2.47
C LEU A 592 -18.29 15.84 -1.05
N GLY A 593 -19.36 15.71 -0.27
CA GLY A 593 -19.40 16.23 1.11
C GLY A 593 -18.94 15.27 2.19
N THR A 594 -18.57 14.02 1.85
CA THR A 594 -18.33 12.97 2.86
C THR A 594 -17.03 12.20 2.67
N SER A 595 -16.38 12.31 1.50
CA SER A 595 -15.15 11.58 1.18
C SER A 595 -13.90 12.35 1.60
N ASP A 596 -12.93 11.67 2.19
CA ASP A 596 -11.60 12.22 2.48
C ASP A 596 -10.77 12.46 1.20
N ILE A 597 -11.21 11.94 0.04
CA ILE A 597 -10.56 12.05 -1.26
C ILE A 597 -11.49 12.70 -2.30
N VAL A 598 -11.99 13.88 -1.97
CA VAL A 598 -12.94 14.61 -2.84
C VAL A 598 -12.39 14.87 -4.25
N ASP A 599 -11.08 15.08 -4.39
CA ASP A 599 -10.38 15.28 -5.67
C ASP A 599 -10.62 14.12 -6.66
N TRP A 600 -10.69 12.89 -6.19
CA TRP A 600 -10.96 11.72 -7.03
C TRP A 600 -12.34 11.78 -7.71
N ARG A 601 -13.33 12.41 -7.08
CA ARG A 601 -14.69 12.54 -7.66
C ARG A 601 -14.67 13.39 -8.91
N TYR A 602 -13.86 14.45 -8.94
CA TYR A 602 -13.66 15.27 -10.11
C TYR A 602 -12.80 14.56 -11.18
N SER A 603 -11.66 14.01 -10.77
CA SER A 603 -10.74 13.31 -11.69
C SER A 603 -11.41 12.14 -12.39
N SER A 604 -12.23 11.35 -11.68
CA SER A 604 -12.94 10.19 -12.22
C SER A 604 -13.90 10.54 -13.36
N VAL A 605 -14.46 11.75 -13.37
CA VAL A 605 -15.34 12.24 -14.44
C VAL A 605 -14.62 13.14 -15.46
N GLY A 606 -13.27 13.18 -15.41
CA GLY A 606 -12.45 13.94 -16.35
C GLY A 606 -12.37 15.43 -16.06
N ILE A 607 -12.73 15.87 -14.86
CA ILE A 607 -12.65 17.27 -14.43
C ILE A 607 -11.41 17.43 -13.57
N GLN A 608 -10.57 18.42 -13.91
CA GLN A 608 -9.40 18.74 -13.09
C GLN A 608 -9.84 19.34 -11.75
N TYR A 609 -9.33 18.81 -10.66
CA TYR A 609 -9.58 19.32 -9.32
C TYR A 609 -8.71 20.54 -8.99
N ALA A 610 -9.27 21.46 -8.21
CA ALA A 610 -8.55 22.53 -7.52
C ALA A 610 -9.23 22.74 -6.16
N PHE A 611 -8.48 23.20 -5.15
CA PHE A 611 -9.00 23.37 -3.79
C PHE A 611 -10.14 24.37 -3.67
N ASP A 612 -10.14 25.40 -4.50
CA ASP A 612 -11.16 26.45 -4.58
C ASP A 612 -12.33 26.12 -5.50
N ARG A 613 -12.30 24.93 -6.12
CA ARG A 613 -13.35 24.51 -7.06
C ARG A 613 -14.60 24.08 -6.32
N LEU A 614 -15.66 24.84 -6.51
CA LEU A 614 -17.00 24.46 -6.05
C LEU A 614 -17.70 23.51 -7.03
N PRO A 615 -18.58 22.62 -6.56
CA PRO A 615 -19.40 21.80 -7.42
C PRO A 615 -20.35 22.70 -8.26
N THR A 616 -20.44 22.40 -9.55
CA THR A 616 -21.40 23.01 -10.48
C THR A 616 -22.50 22.02 -10.83
N SER A 617 -23.65 22.49 -11.29
CA SER A 617 -24.72 21.61 -11.77
C SER A 617 -24.20 20.61 -12.81
N GLN A 618 -23.36 21.08 -13.75
CA GLN A 618 -22.78 20.22 -14.78
C GLN A 618 -21.85 19.15 -14.20
N SER A 619 -21.00 19.48 -13.21
CA SER A 619 -20.13 18.49 -12.58
C SER A 619 -20.92 17.44 -11.80
N LEU A 620 -22.00 17.85 -11.13
CA LEU A 620 -22.88 16.93 -10.41
C LEU A 620 -23.64 15.99 -11.35
N ILE A 621 -24.14 16.51 -12.49
CA ILE A 621 -24.76 15.70 -13.54
C ILE A 621 -23.76 14.67 -14.06
N SER A 622 -22.56 15.08 -14.44
CA SER A 622 -21.52 14.17 -14.94
C SER A 622 -21.14 13.09 -13.93
N MET A 623 -21.08 13.42 -12.65
CA MET A 623 -20.82 12.44 -11.59
C MET A 623 -21.98 11.46 -11.41
N LEU A 624 -23.22 11.94 -11.47
CA LEU A 624 -24.42 11.11 -11.37
C LEU A 624 -24.53 10.15 -12.56
N GLU A 625 -24.37 10.65 -13.78
CA GLU A 625 -24.44 9.85 -15.02
C GLU A 625 -23.44 8.70 -15.07
N LYS A 626 -22.31 8.84 -14.36
CA LYS A 626 -21.27 7.81 -14.25
C LYS A 626 -21.42 6.92 -12.99
N SER A 627 -22.50 7.06 -12.27
CA SER A 627 -22.75 6.37 -11.00
C SER A 627 -23.68 5.17 -11.17
N PRO A 628 -23.44 4.03 -10.52
CA PRO A 628 -24.31 2.85 -10.67
C PRO A 628 -25.75 3.07 -10.19
N ILE A 629 -26.00 4.08 -9.37
CA ILE A 629 -27.36 4.37 -8.88
C ILE A 629 -28.37 4.62 -10.00
N ILE A 630 -27.94 5.18 -11.13
CA ILE A 630 -28.83 5.44 -12.27
C ILE A 630 -29.37 4.14 -12.89
N HIS A 631 -28.67 3.04 -12.69
CA HIS A 631 -29.06 1.71 -13.17
C HIS A 631 -29.84 0.90 -12.14
N ALA A 632 -30.09 1.44 -10.93
CA ALA A 632 -30.74 0.69 -9.86
C ALA A 632 -32.12 0.13 -10.23
N ALA A 633 -32.85 0.82 -11.11
CA ALA A 633 -34.16 0.36 -11.60
C ALA A 633 -34.06 -0.88 -12.53
N GLN A 634 -32.90 -1.13 -13.10
CA GLN A 634 -32.65 -2.25 -14.03
C GLN A 634 -32.08 -3.49 -13.33
N ILE A 635 -31.54 -3.33 -12.10
CA ILE A 635 -30.94 -4.43 -11.34
C ILE A 635 -31.97 -5.46 -11.00
N ARG A 636 -31.80 -6.68 -11.49
CA ARG A 636 -32.62 -7.87 -11.22
C ARG A 636 -31.90 -8.87 -10.31
N ALA A 637 -30.57 -8.93 -10.45
CA ALA A 637 -29.74 -9.83 -9.66
C ALA A 637 -29.85 -9.54 -8.15
N PRO A 638 -29.88 -10.57 -7.30
CA PRO A 638 -29.74 -10.43 -5.85
C PRO A 638 -28.43 -9.74 -5.48
N VAL A 639 -28.47 -8.77 -4.54
CA VAL A 639 -27.31 -7.96 -4.13
C VAL A 639 -27.01 -8.12 -2.65
N LEU A 640 -25.79 -8.51 -2.30
CA LEU A 640 -25.24 -8.49 -0.95
C LEU A 640 -24.37 -7.25 -0.77
N LEU A 641 -24.72 -6.40 0.19
CA LEU A 641 -23.95 -5.20 0.57
C LEU A 641 -23.28 -5.43 1.92
N MET A 642 -22.00 -5.08 2.02
CA MET A 642 -21.21 -5.18 3.25
C MET A 642 -20.54 -3.81 3.51
N LEU A 643 -20.93 -3.16 4.62
CA LEU A 643 -20.60 -1.76 4.87
C LEU A 643 -19.89 -1.57 6.20
N GLY A 644 -18.77 -0.81 6.17
CA GLY A 644 -18.07 -0.34 7.36
C GLY A 644 -18.69 0.95 7.90
N GLY A 645 -19.18 0.92 9.16
CA GLY A 645 -19.89 2.05 9.75
C GLY A 645 -19.04 3.30 9.99
N ARG A 646 -17.69 3.16 9.99
CA ARG A 646 -16.72 4.25 10.16
C ARG A 646 -15.95 4.58 8.89
N ASP A 647 -16.43 4.14 7.73
CA ASP A 647 -15.79 4.42 6.44
C ASP A 647 -15.85 5.92 6.11
N ARG A 648 -14.69 6.56 6.03
CA ARG A 648 -14.51 7.98 5.71
C ARG A 648 -14.16 8.23 4.25
N ARG A 649 -13.81 7.17 3.52
CA ARG A 649 -13.45 7.22 2.09
C ARG A 649 -14.66 7.07 1.18
N VAL A 650 -15.47 6.08 1.47
CA VAL A 650 -16.75 5.83 0.81
C VAL A 650 -17.81 5.73 1.89
N SER A 651 -18.48 6.84 2.17
CA SER A 651 -19.50 6.89 3.22
C SER A 651 -20.47 5.71 3.15
N PRO A 652 -20.77 5.03 4.26
CA PRO A 652 -21.70 3.90 4.25
C PRO A 652 -23.11 4.27 3.76
N HIS A 653 -23.44 5.57 3.72
CA HIS A 653 -24.69 6.06 3.13
C HIS A 653 -24.82 5.72 1.63
N GLN A 654 -23.70 5.52 0.93
CA GLN A 654 -23.67 5.04 -0.45
C GLN A 654 -24.36 3.69 -0.59
N GLY A 655 -23.95 2.71 0.21
CA GLY A 655 -24.60 1.39 0.23
C GLY A 655 -26.03 1.44 0.73
N LEU A 656 -26.34 2.32 1.70
CA LEU A 656 -27.72 2.52 2.18
C LEU A 656 -28.63 3.11 1.10
N GLU A 657 -28.12 4.01 0.24
CA GLU A 657 -28.86 4.56 -0.90
C GLU A 657 -29.28 3.44 -1.86
N LEU A 658 -28.32 2.60 -2.28
CA LEU A 658 -28.62 1.45 -3.14
C LEU A 658 -29.54 0.43 -2.48
N TYR A 659 -29.31 0.11 -1.20
CA TYR A 659 -30.19 -0.80 -0.43
C TYR A 659 -31.65 -0.35 -0.47
N ARG A 660 -31.92 0.93 -0.21
CA ARG A 660 -33.25 1.50 -0.25
C ARG A 660 -33.86 1.45 -1.66
N ALA A 661 -33.05 1.80 -2.66
CA ALA A 661 -33.49 1.77 -4.06
C ALA A 661 -33.87 0.36 -4.54
N LEU A 662 -33.13 -0.67 -4.15
CA LEU A 662 -33.42 -2.07 -4.49
C LEU A 662 -34.62 -2.59 -3.69
N LYS A 663 -34.66 -2.32 -2.39
CA LYS A 663 -35.73 -2.77 -1.51
C LYS A 663 -37.09 -2.21 -1.93
N SER A 664 -37.18 -0.93 -2.32
CA SER A 664 -38.40 -0.30 -2.80
C SER A 664 -38.94 -0.91 -4.12
N ARG A 665 -38.10 -1.66 -4.84
CA ARG A 665 -38.41 -2.34 -6.09
C ARG A 665 -38.60 -3.85 -5.93
N ASN A 666 -38.56 -4.36 -4.69
CA ASN A 666 -38.60 -5.79 -4.38
C ASN A 666 -37.46 -6.60 -5.00
N THR A 667 -36.34 -5.98 -5.37
CA THR A 667 -35.14 -6.69 -5.76
C THR A 667 -34.51 -7.31 -4.50
N PRO A 668 -34.15 -8.61 -4.50
CA PRO A 668 -33.55 -9.25 -3.35
C PRO A 668 -32.24 -8.55 -2.95
N VAL A 669 -32.21 -8.02 -1.73
CA VAL A 669 -31.04 -7.33 -1.19
C VAL A 669 -30.83 -7.66 0.27
N ARG A 670 -29.57 -7.99 0.62
CA ARG A 670 -29.12 -8.18 2.01
C ARG A 670 -28.04 -7.14 2.31
N LEU A 671 -28.07 -6.58 3.52
CA LEU A 671 -27.05 -5.61 3.97
C LEU A 671 -26.47 -6.09 5.29
N LEU A 672 -25.14 -6.19 5.33
CA LEU A 672 -24.34 -6.46 6.52
C LEU A 672 -23.68 -5.15 6.96
N TRP A 673 -23.81 -4.82 8.25
CA TRP A 673 -23.31 -3.60 8.83
C TRP A 673 -22.24 -3.88 9.89
N TYR A 674 -21.01 -3.44 9.65
CA TYR A 674 -19.87 -3.60 10.55
C TYR A 674 -19.56 -2.25 11.21
N GLY A 675 -20.19 -1.98 12.36
CA GLY A 675 -20.21 -0.66 13.01
C GLY A 675 -18.85 -0.08 13.35
N ASP A 676 -17.86 -0.93 13.65
CA ASP A 676 -16.52 -0.55 14.08
C ASP A 676 -15.45 -0.65 12.97
N GLU A 677 -15.87 -0.90 11.73
CA GLU A 677 -14.97 -1.00 10.58
C GLU A 677 -14.93 0.28 9.76
N GLY A 678 -13.73 0.59 9.22
CA GLY A 678 -13.53 1.61 8.20
C GLY A 678 -13.62 1.03 6.79
N HIS A 679 -12.99 1.73 5.84
CA HIS A 679 -13.07 1.38 4.41
C HIS A 679 -12.55 -0.01 4.06
N SER A 680 -11.53 -0.49 4.73
CA SER A 680 -10.86 -1.74 4.35
C SER A 680 -11.54 -3.01 4.88
N LEU A 681 -12.50 -2.93 5.82
CA LEU A 681 -13.10 -4.09 6.51
C LEU A 681 -12.01 -5.08 6.96
N SER A 682 -11.02 -4.59 7.71
CA SER A 682 -9.72 -5.25 7.86
C SER A 682 -9.58 -6.15 9.09
N LYS A 683 -10.54 -6.12 10.01
CA LYS A 683 -10.53 -7.02 11.18
C LYS A 683 -10.71 -8.46 10.75
N VAL A 684 -9.97 -9.38 11.35
CA VAL A 684 -9.95 -10.80 10.98
C VAL A 684 -11.35 -11.42 11.02
N ASN A 685 -12.11 -11.14 12.08
CA ASN A 685 -13.49 -11.63 12.21
C ASN A 685 -14.41 -11.08 11.13
N THR A 686 -14.26 -9.80 10.76
CA THR A 686 -15.04 -9.17 9.68
C THR A 686 -14.71 -9.80 8.34
N GLN A 687 -13.44 -10.06 8.05
CA GLN A 687 -13.01 -10.74 6.82
C GLN A 687 -13.60 -12.16 6.74
N SER A 688 -13.58 -12.90 7.84
CA SER A 688 -14.16 -14.25 7.93
C SER A 688 -15.67 -14.22 7.68
N ASP A 689 -16.37 -13.26 8.28
CA ASP A 689 -17.83 -13.12 8.12
C ASP A 689 -18.20 -12.67 6.69
N CYS A 690 -17.46 -11.70 6.13
CA CYS A 690 -17.65 -11.30 4.73
C CYS A 690 -17.48 -12.48 3.77
N PHE A 691 -16.38 -13.25 3.92
CA PHE A 691 -16.13 -14.41 3.07
C PHE A 691 -17.26 -15.44 3.14
N LEU A 692 -17.64 -15.84 4.36
CA LEU A 692 -18.71 -16.78 4.58
C LEU A 692 -20.02 -16.32 3.91
N ASN A 693 -20.42 -15.07 4.15
CA ASN A 693 -21.67 -14.54 3.62
C ASN A 693 -21.65 -14.45 2.09
N ILE A 694 -20.52 -14.08 1.47
CA ILE A 694 -20.40 -14.06 0.00
C ILE A 694 -20.55 -15.46 -0.58
N VAL A 695 -19.86 -16.46 -0.02
CA VAL A 695 -19.95 -17.85 -0.49
C VAL A 695 -21.37 -18.40 -0.35
N LEU A 696 -22.03 -18.18 0.78
CA LEU A 696 -23.42 -18.61 1.00
C LEU A 696 -24.37 -17.90 0.04
N TRP A 697 -24.19 -16.60 -0.19
CA TRP A 697 -25.00 -15.80 -1.11
C TRP A 697 -24.88 -16.32 -2.55
N PHE A 698 -23.67 -16.59 -3.01
CA PHE A 698 -23.47 -17.13 -4.36
C PHE A 698 -23.99 -18.55 -4.50
N LYS A 699 -23.84 -19.41 -3.48
CA LYS A 699 -24.43 -20.74 -3.49
C LYS A 699 -25.96 -20.71 -3.55
N GLU A 700 -26.59 -19.78 -2.84
CA GLU A 700 -28.04 -19.61 -2.86
C GLU A 700 -28.58 -19.21 -4.23
N HIS A 701 -27.84 -18.36 -4.97
CA HIS A 701 -28.32 -17.72 -6.19
C HIS A 701 -27.71 -18.25 -7.50
N LEU A 702 -26.70 -19.12 -7.45
CA LEU A 702 -26.10 -19.76 -8.60
C LEU A 702 -26.46 -21.26 -8.78
N ASN A 703 -27.19 -21.85 -7.85
CA ASN A 703 -27.58 -23.28 -7.91
C ASN A 703 -28.83 -23.54 -8.75
#